data_30c9fbee4507c9cc61b3562668333a75
#
_entry.id   30c9fbee4507c9cc61b3562668333a75
#
_cell.length_a   1.000
_cell.length_b   1.000
_cell.length_c   1.000
_cell.angle_alpha   90.00
_cell.angle_beta   90.00
_cell.angle_gamma   90.00
#
_symmetry.space_group_name_H-M   'P 1'
#
loop_
_entity.id
_entity.type
_entity.pdbx_description
1 polymer ?
#
loop_
_entity_poly.entity_id
_entity_poly.type
_entity_poly.pdbx_seq_one_letter_code
_entity_poly.pdbx_strand_id
1 'polypeptide(L)'
;VEIFSLHAPGLSEYDVDRLPFSIKILLENLLRHEDGRKVTTADIVALAQWSLNPLAHGEAAGDAAKEISFSPERVLMQDLTGVPAVVDLAAMRDAIVELGGDASLINPLVPVELVTDHSVIVERSGSSESYEQNVAIEYQRNLERYELLRWAQNSYDRFRVVPPGMGICHQVNVEHLARVVFETDGVAYPDTVVGTDSHTTMINGLGVLGWGVGGIEAEAAMLGQPTSMLIPPVVGLKLVGATREGVTATDVVLTITELLRNHGVVSKFVEAYGEGVGALSLETRATIGNMSPEYGATCAIFPIDQVTLDYLEFTGRPQSQLELVEAYAKAQGLWHEPTAEEPIFSEYVELDLSTVVPSMAGPSRPQDRVDLPGVHRAFRAELGREPKDAIGVDAGASLRDGAVVVAAITSCTNTSNPSVLVAAGLVAQRAVERGLTTKPWVKTSLAPGSRVVMDYLDRAGLTQPLDQLGFYLVGYGCTTCIGNSGPLFDGISDSVIANDLSVTSVLSGNRNFEGRIHPDIKQNYLASPPLVVAYAIAGTVDIDLTIEPLGIDRDGVPVMLADLWPSDLEVAEAVRASVTPEMFTERYSAAFEGDKHWQAIDVAQGETFAWNAASTYVRRPPFLENLSPEPSIIEDILDARILAKLGNSVTTDHISPAGNIRGNVPAGEYLIDGGVTPVDFNSYGTRRGNHEVMMRGTFANVRLRNELAPGTEGGRTLKLPEDLEMSIYDAAMRYAIEETPLIIFGGKEYGSGSSRDWAAKGTKLLGVRAVIVES
;
A
#
# COMPACT_ATOMS: atom_id res chain seq x y z
N VAL A 1 6.87 35.02 7.55
CA VAL A 1 7.12 33.92 6.61
C VAL A 1 6.74 34.41 5.22
N GLU A 2 7.55 34.14 4.21
CA GLU A 2 7.27 34.43 2.79
C GLU A 2 6.52 33.24 2.16
N ILE A 3 5.76 33.50 1.07
CA ILE A 3 5.05 32.48 0.30
C ILE A 3 5.13 32.78 -1.20
N PHE A 4 5.06 31.77 -2.04
CA PHE A 4 4.80 31.89 -3.47
C PHE A 4 3.30 32.01 -3.67
N SER A 5 2.80 33.26 -3.64
CA SER A 5 1.37 33.54 -3.57
C SER A 5 0.64 33.20 -4.87
N LEU A 6 -0.43 32.43 -4.77
CA LEU A 6 -1.36 32.16 -5.87
C LEU A 6 -2.18 33.37 -6.26
N HIS A 7 -2.20 34.43 -5.42
CA HIS A 7 -2.84 35.74 -5.68
C HIS A 7 -1.82 36.83 -6.11
N ALA A 8 -0.62 36.42 -6.57
CA ALA A 8 0.38 37.35 -7.08
C ALA A 8 -0.15 38.12 -8.31
N PRO A 9 0.31 39.37 -8.54
CA PRO A 9 -0.16 40.20 -9.65
C PRO A 9 -0.06 39.53 -11.04
N GLY A 10 0.93 38.64 -11.24
CA GLY A 10 1.10 37.90 -12.49
C GLY A 10 0.03 36.83 -12.75
N LEU A 11 -0.74 36.44 -11.73
CA LEU A 11 -1.84 35.46 -11.83
C LEU A 11 -3.23 36.11 -11.76
N SER A 12 -3.31 37.43 -11.58
CA SER A 12 -4.58 38.14 -11.35
C SER A 12 -5.58 38.10 -12.51
N GLU A 13 -5.17 37.75 -13.70
CA GLU A 13 -6.03 37.55 -14.86
C GLU A 13 -6.69 36.17 -14.95
N TYR A 14 -6.29 35.20 -14.08
CA TYR A 14 -6.81 33.85 -14.02
C TYR A 14 -7.72 33.69 -12.80
N ASP A 15 -8.74 32.83 -12.95
CA ASP A 15 -9.69 32.50 -11.86
C ASP A 15 -9.13 31.41 -10.95
N VAL A 16 -8.04 31.74 -10.24
CA VAL A 16 -7.32 30.78 -9.38
C VAL A 16 -8.17 30.30 -8.22
N ASP A 17 -9.10 31.12 -7.74
CA ASP A 17 -9.97 30.76 -6.61
C ASP A 17 -10.87 29.57 -6.93
N ARG A 18 -11.26 29.42 -8.21
CA ARG A 18 -12.11 28.33 -8.70
C ARG A 18 -11.35 27.07 -9.10
N LEU A 19 -10.02 27.06 -9.03
CA LEU A 19 -9.23 25.86 -9.28
C LEU A 19 -9.45 24.83 -8.17
N PRO A 20 -9.45 23.53 -8.51
CA PRO A 20 -9.36 22.46 -7.51
C PRO A 20 -8.16 22.63 -6.57
N PHE A 21 -8.28 22.22 -5.31
CA PHE A 21 -7.18 22.34 -4.34
C PHE A 21 -5.91 21.62 -4.82
N SER A 22 -6.05 20.45 -5.42
CA SER A 22 -4.93 19.70 -6.01
C SER A 22 -4.20 20.50 -7.10
N ILE A 23 -4.94 21.21 -7.95
CA ILE A 23 -4.37 22.06 -9.00
C ILE A 23 -3.70 23.30 -8.42
N LYS A 24 -4.25 23.90 -7.35
CA LYS A 24 -3.62 24.99 -6.61
C LYS A 24 -2.26 24.57 -6.03
N ILE A 25 -2.18 23.37 -5.43
CA ILE A 25 -0.92 22.83 -4.90
C ILE A 25 0.11 22.63 -6.02
N LEU A 26 -0.30 22.05 -7.16
CA LEU A 26 0.58 21.91 -8.32
C LEU A 26 1.04 23.27 -8.88
N LEU A 27 0.15 24.25 -8.93
CA LEU A 27 0.46 25.60 -9.41
C LEU A 27 1.49 26.30 -8.49
N GLU A 28 1.33 26.18 -7.17
CA GLU A 28 2.32 26.67 -6.21
C GLU A 28 3.67 25.98 -6.40
N ASN A 29 3.68 24.67 -6.58
CA ASN A 29 4.90 23.91 -6.81
C ASN A 29 5.64 24.41 -8.06
N LEU A 30 4.93 24.63 -9.17
CA LEU A 30 5.54 25.19 -10.38
C LEU A 30 6.07 26.61 -10.17
N LEU A 31 5.33 27.48 -9.47
CA LEU A 31 5.79 28.85 -9.15
C LEU A 31 7.10 28.84 -8.37
N ARG A 32 7.22 27.95 -7.40
CA ARG A 32 8.39 27.87 -6.53
C ARG A 32 9.60 27.26 -7.22
N HIS A 33 9.41 26.40 -8.23
CA HIS A 33 10.48 25.72 -8.96
C HIS A 33 10.75 26.30 -10.36
N GLU A 34 10.17 27.47 -10.69
CA GLU A 34 10.43 28.11 -12.00
C GLU A 34 11.92 28.41 -12.18
N ASP A 35 12.53 27.78 -13.20
CA ASP A 35 13.95 27.96 -13.54
C ASP A 35 14.18 28.30 -15.03
N GLY A 36 13.09 28.44 -15.78
CA GLY A 36 13.08 28.72 -17.21
C GLY A 36 13.55 27.54 -18.07
N ARG A 37 13.78 26.35 -17.50
CA ARG A 37 14.29 25.13 -18.17
C ARG A 37 13.41 23.92 -17.90
N LYS A 38 13.34 23.46 -16.66
CA LYS A 38 12.51 22.33 -16.22
C LYS A 38 11.08 22.78 -15.98
N VAL A 39 10.93 23.95 -15.37
CA VAL A 39 9.65 24.62 -15.15
C VAL A 39 9.72 25.99 -15.83
N THR A 40 8.80 26.25 -16.74
CA THR A 40 8.74 27.51 -17.50
C THR A 40 7.49 28.30 -17.15
N THR A 41 7.50 29.60 -17.43
CA THR A 41 6.30 30.45 -17.30
C THR A 41 5.12 29.90 -18.12
N ALA A 42 5.38 29.23 -19.26
CA ALA A 42 4.32 28.62 -20.07
C ALA A 42 3.64 27.42 -19.38
N ASP A 43 4.33 26.74 -18.47
CA ASP A 43 3.77 25.64 -17.68
C ASP A 43 2.88 26.18 -16.58
N ILE A 44 3.34 27.24 -15.92
CA ILE A 44 2.56 27.96 -14.90
C ILE A 44 1.26 28.51 -15.49
N VAL A 45 1.34 29.18 -16.65
CA VAL A 45 0.17 29.73 -17.35
C VAL A 45 -0.81 28.62 -17.75
N ALA A 46 -0.31 27.52 -18.27
CA ALA A 46 -1.18 26.38 -18.66
C ALA A 46 -1.97 25.85 -17.47
N LEU A 47 -1.33 25.74 -16.30
CA LEU A 47 -1.98 25.25 -15.09
C LEU A 47 -2.93 26.30 -14.48
N ALA A 48 -2.57 27.60 -14.52
CA ALA A 48 -3.44 28.68 -14.09
C ALA A 48 -4.73 28.80 -14.95
N GLN A 49 -4.68 28.36 -16.22
CA GLN A 49 -5.81 28.33 -17.14
C GLN A 49 -6.61 27.01 -17.09
N TRP A 50 -6.31 26.12 -16.17
CA TRP A 50 -6.91 24.79 -16.08
C TRP A 50 -8.45 24.81 -16.13
N SER A 51 -9.08 25.75 -15.42
CA SER A 51 -10.54 25.89 -15.34
C SER A 51 -11.21 26.35 -16.64
N LEU A 52 -10.46 26.90 -17.59
CA LEU A 52 -11.03 27.36 -18.87
C LEU A 52 -11.46 26.20 -19.77
N ASN A 53 -10.81 25.03 -19.64
CA ASN A 53 -11.17 23.82 -20.39
C ASN A 53 -10.93 22.56 -19.55
N PRO A 54 -11.68 22.33 -18.46
CA PRO A 54 -11.41 21.27 -17.50
C PRO A 54 -11.55 19.84 -18.06
N LEU A 55 -12.17 19.67 -19.24
CA LEU A 55 -12.31 18.40 -19.95
C LEU A 55 -11.12 18.05 -20.86
N ALA A 56 -10.24 19.00 -21.14
CA ALA A 56 -9.14 18.84 -22.10
C ALA A 56 -7.80 18.60 -21.37
N HIS A 57 -7.80 17.70 -20.36
CA HIS A 57 -6.61 17.36 -19.59
C HIS A 57 -6.37 15.85 -19.58
N GLY A 58 -5.16 15.44 -19.21
CA GLY A 58 -4.71 14.05 -19.24
C GLY A 58 -4.70 13.46 -20.64
N GLU A 59 -4.90 12.15 -20.72
CA GLU A 59 -4.93 11.43 -21.99
C GLU A 59 -6.09 11.86 -22.92
N ALA A 60 -7.17 12.39 -22.36
CA ALA A 60 -8.32 12.90 -23.12
C ALA A 60 -7.97 14.12 -24.00
N ALA A 61 -6.88 14.84 -23.71
CA ALA A 61 -6.40 15.95 -24.51
C ALA A 61 -5.71 15.51 -25.81
N GLY A 62 -5.36 14.23 -25.95
CA GLY A 62 -4.66 13.70 -27.14
C GLY A 62 -3.37 14.48 -27.43
N ASP A 63 -3.19 14.90 -28.69
CA ASP A 63 -2.01 15.67 -29.13
C ASP A 63 -1.86 17.06 -28.44
N ALA A 64 -2.91 17.55 -27.77
CA ALA A 64 -2.88 18.78 -26.99
C ALA A 64 -2.53 18.57 -25.51
N ALA A 65 -2.29 17.34 -25.09
CA ALA A 65 -1.90 17.02 -23.73
C ALA A 65 -0.59 17.73 -23.36
N LYS A 66 -0.59 18.41 -22.21
CA LYS A 66 0.58 19.14 -21.75
C LYS A 66 1.18 18.47 -20.52
N GLU A 67 2.49 18.25 -20.57
CA GLU A 67 3.28 17.78 -19.43
C GLU A 67 3.74 18.97 -18.56
N ILE A 68 3.85 18.69 -17.27
CA ILE A 68 4.46 19.55 -16.26
C ILE A 68 5.50 18.79 -15.47
N SER A 69 6.45 19.52 -14.89
CA SER A 69 7.51 18.98 -14.04
C SER A 69 7.18 19.23 -12.57
N PHE A 70 6.74 18.19 -11.85
CA PHE A 70 6.40 18.25 -10.43
C PHE A 70 7.59 17.83 -9.57
N SER A 71 7.93 18.62 -8.55
CA SER A 71 8.98 18.33 -7.58
C SER A 71 8.38 18.05 -6.19
N PRO A 72 8.31 16.78 -5.74
CA PRO A 72 7.80 16.48 -4.40
C PRO A 72 8.74 16.98 -3.31
N GLU A 73 8.18 17.39 -2.17
CA GLU A 73 8.95 17.93 -1.03
C GLU A 73 9.59 16.87 -0.18
N ARG A 74 9.10 15.64 -0.22
CA ARG A 74 9.68 14.51 0.48
C ARG A 74 9.34 13.18 -0.20
N VAL A 75 10.10 12.14 0.17
CA VAL A 75 9.90 10.77 -0.29
C VAL A 75 9.61 9.88 0.91
N LEU A 76 8.52 9.10 0.83
CA LEU A 76 8.17 8.08 1.81
C LEU A 76 8.42 6.69 1.22
N MET A 77 9.11 5.84 1.96
CA MET A 77 9.38 4.47 1.52
C MET A 77 8.91 3.45 2.56
N GLN A 78 8.54 2.28 2.10
CA GLN A 78 8.43 1.08 2.92
C GLN A 78 9.56 0.11 2.58
N ASP A 79 9.85 -0.86 3.43
CA ASP A 79 11.08 -1.63 3.34
C ASP A 79 11.17 -2.63 2.17
N LEU A 80 10.06 -3.15 1.63
CA LEU A 80 10.12 -4.08 0.48
C LEU A 80 10.41 -3.38 -0.85
N THR A 81 10.01 -2.12 -0.98
CA THR A 81 10.21 -1.30 -2.20
C THR A 81 11.30 -0.25 -2.02
N GLY A 82 11.59 0.15 -0.78
CA GLY A 82 12.64 1.11 -0.45
C GLY A 82 14.04 0.50 -0.38
N VAL A 83 14.17 -0.76 0.07
CA VAL A 83 15.49 -1.43 0.13
C VAL A 83 16.19 -1.45 -1.25
N PRO A 84 15.54 -1.81 -2.38
CA PRO A 84 16.20 -1.72 -3.68
C PRO A 84 16.65 -0.31 -4.06
N ALA A 85 15.90 0.73 -3.70
CA ALA A 85 16.32 2.11 -3.92
C ALA A 85 17.57 2.47 -3.08
N VAL A 86 17.64 2.01 -1.83
CA VAL A 86 18.83 2.18 -0.98
C VAL A 86 20.02 1.40 -1.54
N VAL A 87 19.81 0.20 -2.07
CA VAL A 87 20.86 -0.58 -2.77
C VAL A 87 21.40 0.19 -3.97
N ASP A 88 20.55 0.81 -4.75
CA ASP A 88 20.97 1.59 -5.92
C ASP A 88 21.75 2.86 -5.50
N LEU A 89 21.26 3.61 -4.50
CA LEU A 89 22.01 4.76 -3.95
C LEU A 89 23.41 4.36 -3.43
N ALA A 90 23.50 3.20 -2.75
CA ALA A 90 24.78 2.68 -2.28
C ALA A 90 25.71 2.33 -3.45
N ALA A 91 25.17 1.68 -4.50
CA ALA A 91 25.93 1.35 -5.70
C ALA A 91 26.32 2.59 -6.51
N MET A 92 25.49 3.65 -6.52
CA MET A 92 25.85 4.96 -7.12
C MET A 92 27.03 5.60 -6.39
N ARG A 93 27.12 5.52 -5.06
CA ARG A 93 28.29 5.99 -4.31
C ARG A 93 29.55 5.25 -4.72
N ASP A 94 29.49 3.93 -4.84
CA ASP A 94 30.63 3.16 -5.33
C ASP A 94 31.05 3.58 -6.74
N ALA A 95 30.08 3.74 -7.64
CA ALA A 95 30.34 4.13 -9.02
C ALA A 95 30.98 5.53 -9.11
N ILE A 96 30.53 6.50 -8.32
CA ILE A 96 31.15 7.84 -8.26
C ILE A 96 32.60 7.75 -7.75
N VAL A 97 32.85 6.94 -6.72
CA VAL A 97 34.24 6.73 -6.21
C VAL A 97 35.13 6.05 -7.26
N GLU A 98 34.61 5.05 -7.98
CA GLU A 98 35.30 4.38 -9.09
C GLU A 98 35.65 5.36 -10.25
N LEU A 99 34.80 6.36 -10.47
CA LEU A 99 35.05 7.46 -11.42
C LEU A 99 35.98 8.55 -10.87
N GLY A 100 36.44 8.43 -9.61
CA GLY A 100 37.35 9.39 -8.95
C GLY A 100 36.62 10.58 -8.28
N GLY A 101 35.32 10.49 -8.09
CA GLY A 101 34.50 11.49 -7.40
C GLY A 101 34.33 11.21 -5.91
N ASP A 102 33.57 12.06 -5.24
CA ASP A 102 33.27 11.98 -3.81
C ASP A 102 31.91 11.28 -3.60
N ALA A 103 31.87 10.24 -2.76
CA ALA A 103 30.66 9.49 -2.44
C ALA A 103 29.53 10.38 -1.89
N SER A 104 29.88 11.44 -1.15
CA SER A 104 28.92 12.38 -0.56
C SER A 104 28.09 13.16 -1.58
N LEU A 105 28.49 13.18 -2.86
CA LEU A 105 27.70 13.76 -3.95
C LEU A 105 26.39 13.00 -4.19
N ILE A 106 26.34 11.71 -3.83
CA ILE A 106 25.11 10.92 -3.88
C ILE A 106 24.45 10.97 -2.50
N ASN A 107 23.52 11.90 -2.36
CA ASN A 107 22.81 12.15 -1.11
C ASN A 107 21.40 12.66 -1.41
N PRO A 108 20.37 12.29 -0.66
CA PRO A 108 19.03 12.83 -0.85
C PRO A 108 18.99 14.37 -0.71
N LEU A 109 18.40 15.02 -1.68
CA LEU A 109 18.21 16.48 -1.69
C LEU A 109 16.90 16.91 -1.00
N VAL A 110 15.97 15.98 -0.84
CA VAL A 110 14.70 16.15 -0.10
C VAL A 110 14.68 15.21 1.11
N PRO A 111 13.87 15.48 2.14
CA PRO A 111 13.67 14.55 3.25
C PRO A 111 13.17 13.19 2.77
N VAL A 112 13.78 12.12 3.27
CA VAL A 112 13.41 10.73 2.98
C VAL A 112 13.14 10.01 4.28
N GLU A 113 11.95 9.45 4.41
CA GLU A 113 11.58 8.57 5.51
C GLU A 113 11.30 7.16 4.97
N LEU A 114 12.01 6.16 5.53
CA LEU A 114 11.75 4.75 5.26
C LEU A 114 11.17 4.09 6.51
N VAL A 115 10.02 3.48 6.38
CA VAL A 115 9.36 2.74 7.47
C VAL A 115 9.48 1.25 7.23
N THR A 116 9.98 0.52 8.24
CA THR A 116 10.14 -0.93 8.19
C THR A 116 8.86 -1.58 8.70
N ASP A 117 7.95 -1.94 7.80
CA ASP A 117 6.58 -2.33 8.13
C ASP A 117 6.00 -3.49 7.32
N HIS A 118 6.73 -4.01 6.34
CA HIS A 118 6.26 -5.05 5.42
C HIS A 118 6.96 -6.41 5.57
N SER A 119 7.86 -6.55 6.54
CA SER A 119 8.70 -7.75 6.70
C SER A 119 8.15 -8.76 7.70
N VAL A 120 7.22 -8.35 8.57
CA VAL A 120 6.62 -9.24 9.56
C VAL A 120 5.64 -10.22 8.91
N ILE A 121 5.81 -11.52 9.19
CA ILE A 121 4.91 -12.60 8.75
C ILE A 121 4.23 -13.19 9.99
N VAL A 122 2.92 -13.47 9.88
CA VAL A 122 2.14 -14.05 10.98
C VAL A 122 2.40 -15.57 11.04
N GLU A 123 3.62 -15.94 11.43
CA GLU A 123 4.01 -17.34 11.63
C GLU A 123 3.34 -17.94 12.87
N ARG A 124 3.15 -17.12 13.89
CA ARG A 124 2.55 -17.47 15.18
C ARG A 124 1.33 -16.60 15.43
N SER A 125 0.25 -17.22 15.92
CA SER A 125 -1.01 -16.54 16.27
C SER A 125 -1.72 -17.28 17.40
N GLY A 126 -2.74 -16.67 18.02
CA GLY A 126 -3.58 -17.31 19.02
C GLY A 126 -2.97 -17.41 20.43
N SER A 127 -1.90 -16.69 20.72
CA SER A 127 -1.30 -16.63 22.05
C SER A 127 -0.65 -15.29 22.34
N SER A 128 -0.46 -14.95 23.62
CA SER A 128 0.23 -13.74 24.08
C SER A 128 1.71 -13.68 23.69
N GLU A 129 2.33 -14.82 23.33
CA GLU A 129 3.72 -14.89 22.89
C GLU A 129 3.89 -14.66 21.37
N SER A 130 2.77 -14.62 20.63
CA SER A 130 2.79 -14.57 19.16
C SER A 130 3.56 -13.37 18.63
N TYR A 131 3.40 -12.19 19.24
CA TYR A 131 4.11 -10.98 18.84
C TYR A 131 5.62 -11.12 18.96
N GLU A 132 6.12 -11.52 20.14
CA GLU A 132 7.56 -11.65 20.39
C GLU A 132 8.21 -12.71 19.48
N GLN A 133 7.49 -13.82 19.26
CA GLN A 133 7.97 -14.90 18.38
C GLN A 133 8.05 -14.43 16.91
N ASN A 134 7.04 -13.71 16.42
CA ASN A 134 7.05 -13.17 15.05
C ASN A 134 8.15 -12.12 14.86
N VAL A 135 8.36 -11.22 15.81
CA VAL A 135 9.45 -10.22 15.79
C VAL A 135 10.81 -10.90 15.77
N ALA A 136 11.03 -11.93 16.59
CA ALA A 136 12.29 -12.67 16.59
C ALA A 136 12.57 -13.32 15.21
N ILE A 137 11.57 -13.91 14.59
CA ILE A 137 11.67 -14.49 13.23
C ILE A 137 11.93 -13.40 12.19
N GLU A 138 11.25 -12.28 12.29
CA GLU A 138 11.42 -11.12 11.40
C GLU A 138 12.88 -10.64 11.40
N TYR A 139 13.44 -10.35 12.56
CA TYR A 139 14.84 -9.93 12.69
C TYR A 139 15.81 -10.98 12.19
N GLN A 140 15.59 -12.25 12.54
CA GLN A 140 16.46 -13.35 12.09
C GLN A 140 16.48 -13.44 10.56
N ARG A 141 15.34 -13.34 9.90
CA ARG A 141 15.23 -13.48 8.43
C ARG A 141 15.72 -12.26 7.66
N ASN A 142 15.59 -11.07 8.25
CA ASN A 142 15.81 -9.82 7.53
C ASN A 142 17.06 -9.04 8.00
N LEU A 143 17.91 -9.63 8.83
CA LEU A 143 19.08 -8.96 9.42
C LEU A 143 19.94 -8.23 8.37
N GLU A 144 20.29 -8.88 7.27
CA GLU A 144 21.12 -8.30 6.21
C GLU A 144 20.48 -7.06 5.57
N ARG A 145 19.15 -7.04 5.43
CA ARG A 145 18.41 -5.86 4.96
C ARG A 145 18.42 -4.74 5.99
N TYR A 146 18.30 -5.09 7.26
CA TYR A 146 18.31 -4.12 8.36
C TYR A 146 19.70 -3.53 8.58
N GLU A 147 20.77 -4.29 8.36
CA GLU A 147 22.14 -3.79 8.31
C GLU A 147 22.32 -2.71 7.24
N LEU A 148 21.81 -2.93 6.03
CA LEU A 148 21.82 -1.94 4.96
C LEU A 148 21.04 -0.66 5.36
N LEU A 149 19.84 -0.82 5.90
CA LEU A 149 19.01 0.33 6.33
C LEU A 149 19.66 1.10 7.49
N ARG A 150 20.27 0.40 8.43
CA ARG A 150 21.00 1.00 9.54
C ARG A 150 22.24 1.76 9.07
N TRP A 151 22.97 1.20 8.10
CA TRP A 151 24.08 1.90 7.44
C TRP A 151 23.58 3.15 6.71
N ALA A 152 22.51 3.05 5.94
CA ALA A 152 21.94 4.17 5.17
C ALA A 152 21.52 5.32 6.09
N GLN A 153 20.85 5.03 7.20
CA GLN A 153 20.48 6.03 8.21
C GLN A 153 21.69 6.79 8.77
N ASN A 154 22.85 6.15 8.87
CA ASN A 154 24.07 6.75 9.41
C ASN A 154 24.90 7.46 8.33
N SER A 155 24.71 7.13 7.05
CA SER A 155 25.61 7.54 5.95
C SER A 155 25.00 8.58 5.02
N TYR A 156 23.67 8.70 4.97
CA TYR A 156 22.98 9.73 4.18
C TYR A 156 22.44 10.85 5.06
N ASP A 157 22.62 12.08 4.62
CA ASP A 157 21.89 13.22 5.15
C ASP A 157 20.41 13.16 4.72
N ARG A 158 19.51 13.71 5.54
CA ARG A 158 18.06 13.76 5.26
C ARG A 158 17.39 12.40 5.04
N PHE A 159 18.04 11.32 5.41
CA PHE A 159 17.53 9.96 5.32
C PHE A 159 17.29 9.40 6.72
N ARG A 160 16.03 9.08 7.03
CA ARG A 160 15.64 8.54 8.34
C ARG A 160 14.95 7.20 8.17
N VAL A 161 15.21 6.29 9.09
CA VAL A 161 14.54 4.98 9.13
C VAL A 161 13.70 4.88 10.39
N VAL A 162 12.42 4.59 10.20
CA VAL A 162 11.52 4.15 11.26
C VAL A 162 11.68 2.63 11.39
N PRO A 163 12.23 2.14 12.49
CA PRO A 163 12.57 0.72 12.67
C PRO A 163 11.34 -0.20 12.73
N PRO A 164 11.53 -1.54 12.66
CA PRO A 164 10.46 -2.51 12.80
C PRO A 164 9.62 -2.33 14.06
N GLY A 165 8.34 -2.64 13.97
CA GLY A 165 7.44 -2.67 15.11
C GLY A 165 6.90 -1.30 15.55
N MET A 166 7.10 -0.22 14.78
CA MET A 166 6.50 1.10 15.06
C MET A 166 5.10 1.24 14.50
N GLY A 167 4.85 0.69 13.33
CA GLY A 167 3.56 0.76 12.65
C GLY A 167 3.72 0.73 11.13
N ILE A 168 2.59 0.85 10.42
CA ILE A 168 2.57 0.92 8.97
C ILE A 168 2.92 2.33 8.49
N CYS A 169 3.68 2.42 7.40
CA CYS A 169 4.22 3.69 6.88
C CYS A 169 3.14 4.77 6.68
N HIS A 170 1.95 4.40 6.21
CA HIS A 170 0.87 5.35 5.95
C HIS A 170 0.29 5.94 7.23
N GLN A 171 0.06 5.12 8.28
CA GLN A 171 -0.45 5.58 9.55
C GLN A 171 0.60 6.40 10.30
N VAL A 172 1.85 5.94 10.34
CA VAL A 172 2.98 6.70 10.90
C VAL A 172 3.14 8.04 10.18
N ASN A 173 2.92 8.08 8.86
CA ASN A 173 2.96 9.31 8.08
C ASN A 173 1.86 10.30 8.49
N VAL A 174 0.62 9.85 8.56
CA VAL A 174 -0.53 10.70 8.95
C VAL A 174 -0.40 11.15 10.41
N GLU A 175 -0.07 10.24 11.32
CA GLU A 175 0.00 10.52 12.76
C GLU A 175 1.23 11.34 13.16
N HIS A 176 2.35 11.28 12.43
CA HIS A 176 3.62 11.84 12.89
C HIS A 176 4.48 12.54 11.82
N LEU A 177 4.74 11.92 10.65
CA LEU A 177 5.76 12.43 9.72
C LEU A 177 5.29 13.64 8.92
N ALA A 178 4.01 13.70 8.53
CA ALA A 178 3.46 14.76 7.71
C ALA A 178 3.38 16.09 8.44
N ARG A 179 3.68 17.16 7.73
CA ARG A 179 3.68 18.54 8.26
C ARG A 179 2.55 19.40 7.72
N VAL A 180 1.92 19.01 6.62
CA VAL A 180 0.88 19.74 5.87
C VAL A 180 1.42 20.99 5.21
N VAL A 181 2.18 21.82 5.95
CA VAL A 181 2.90 22.99 5.45
C VAL A 181 4.32 22.95 6.01
N PHE A 182 5.30 23.08 5.15
CA PHE A 182 6.71 23.26 5.51
C PHE A 182 7.03 24.75 5.70
N GLU A 183 8.06 25.01 6.49
CA GLU A 183 8.80 26.27 6.51
C GLU A 183 10.29 25.95 6.41
N THR A 184 10.96 26.53 5.41
CA THR A 184 12.41 26.38 5.23
C THR A 184 13.00 27.73 4.84
N ASP A 185 14.00 28.20 5.58
CA ASP A 185 14.67 29.47 5.34
C ASP A 185 13.71 30.67 5.26
N GLY A 186 12.61 30.64 6.03
CA GLY A 186 11.61 31.71 6.09
C GLY A 186 10.55 31.65 4.97
N VAL A 187 10.56 30.62 4.13
CA VAL A 187 9.55 30.41 3.07
C VAL A 187 8.64 29.24 3.47
N ALA A 188 7.32 29.46 3.41
CA ALA A 188 6.33 28.42 3.63
C ALA A 188 5.75 27.91 2.31
N TYR A 189 5.51 26.58 2.28
CA TYR A 189 4.99 25.87 1.10
C TYR A 189 4.28 24.57 1.51
N PRO A 190 3.40 23.98 0.64
CA PRO A 190 2.66 22.78 0.97
C PRO A 190 3.58 21.54 1.12
N ASP A 191 3.27 20.69 2.07
CA ASP A 191 3.80 19.31 2.10
C ASP A 191 3.24 18.55 0.90
N THR A 192 4.13 17.96 0.11
CA THR A 192 3.81 17.04 -0.98
C THR A 192 4.72 15.82 -0.90
N VAL A 193 4.18 14.63 -1.19
CA VAL A 193 4.93 13.39 -1.00
C VAL A 193 4.72 12.41 -2.15
N VAL A 194 5.81 11.82 -2.62
CA VAL A 194 5.73 10.59 -3.41
C VAL A 194 6.24 9.42 -2.56
N GLY A 195 5.61 8.26 -2.72
CA GLY A 195 6.00 7.12 -1.91
C GLY A 195 6.13 5.83 -2.70
N THR A 196 7.02 4.94 -2.28
CA THR A 196 7.21 3.63 -2.92
C THR A 196 6.11 2.63 -2.58
N ASP A 197 5.03 3.08 -1.97
CA ASP A 197 3.84 2.29 -1.72
C ASP A 197 2.60 2.95 -2.31
N SER A 198 1.72 2.15 -2.90
CA SER A 198 0.49 2.65 -3.54
C SER A 198 -0.44 3.38 -2.57
N HIS A 199 -0.43 3.01 -1.27
CA HIS A 199 -1.29 3.63 -0.26
C HIS A 199 -0.69 4.89 0.39
N THR A 200 0.39 5.43 -0.17
CA THR A 200 0.87 6.79 0.18
C THR A 200 -0.25 7.82 0.11
N THR A 201 -1.24 7.58 -0.73
CA THR A 201 -2.47 8.38 -0.86
C THR A 201 -3.29 8.52 0.42
N MET A 202 -3.04 7.73 1.47
CA MET A 202 -3.68 7.93 2.77
C MET A 202 -3.46 9.34 3.33
N ILE A 203 -2.34 9.96 2.99
CA ILE A 203 -1.98 11.31 3.42
C ILE A 203 -2.90 12.39 2.86
N ASN A 204 -3.62 12.08 1.78
CA ASN A 204 -4.55 13.03 1.15
C ASN A 204 -5.70 13.44 2.09
N GLY A 205 -6.00 12.62 3.09
CA GLY A 205 -6.96 12.97 4.15
C GLY A 205 -6.58 14.20 4.97
N LEU A 206 -5.28 14.50 5.09
CA LEU A 206 -4.74 15.70 5.75
C LEU A 206 -4.70 16.94 4.82
N GLY A 207 -5.11 16.82 3.56
CA GLY A 207 -4.93 17.87 2.57
C GLY A 207 -3.53 17.96 1.98
N VAL A 208 -2.71 16.95 2.19
CA VAL A 208 -1.37 16.80 1.60
C VAL A 208 -1.50 16.06 0.27
N LEU A 209 -0.97 16.64 -0.81
CA LEU A 209 -0.97 16.00 -2.11
C LEU A 209 0.11 14.92 -2.15
N GLY A 210 -0.30 13.67 -2.36
CA GLY A 210 0.65 12.57 -2.41
C GLY A 210 0.10 11.33 -3.09
N TRP A 211 0.99 10.55 -3.74
CA TRP A 211 0.65 9.29 -4.41
C TRP A 211 1.81 8.30 -4.45
N GLY A 212 1.49 7.07 -4.86
CA GLY A 212 2.48 6.01 -5.01
C GLY A 212 3.25 6.10 -6.32
N VAL A 213 4.56 5.87 -6.26
CA VAL A 213 5.49 5.84 -7.41
C VAL A 213 6.34 4.57 -7.36
N GLY A 214 7.08 4.29 -8.44
CA GLY A 214 8.08 3.24 -8.47
C GLY A 214 9.38 3.61 -7.76
N GLY A 215 10.25 2.62 -7.50
CA GLY A 215 11.55 2.84 -6.88
C GLY A 215 12.42 3.80 -7.68
N ILE A 216 12.47 3.66 -9.01
CA ILE A 216 13.25 4.54 -9.90
C ILE A 216 12.76 6.00 -9.83
N GLU A 217 11.44 6.21 -9.78
CA GLU A 217 10.87 7.56 -9.65
C GLU A 217 11.17 8.16 -8.27
N ALA A 218 11.12 7.35 -7.22
CA ALA A 218 11.51 7.76 -5.88
C ALA A 218 13.00 8.13 -5.81
N GLU A 219 13.88 7.34 -6.44
CA GLU A 219 15.32 7.62 -6.57
C GLU A 219 15.56 8.93 -7.32
N ALA A 220 14.86 9.16 -8.42
CA ALA A 220 14.94 10.40 -9.19
C ALA A 220 14.50 11.60 -8.33
N ALA A 221 13.39 11.50 -7.61
CA ALA A 221 12.91 12.53 -6.71
C ALA A 221 13.90 12.82 -5.57
N MET A 222 14.46 11.77 -4.94
CA MET A 222 15.51 11.92 -3.93
C MET A 222 16.74 12.70 -4.44
N LEU A 223 17.11 12.49 -5.71
CA LEU A 223 18.23 13.16 -6.37
C LEU A 223 17.87 14.50 -7.02
N GLY A 224 16.69 15.06 -6.72
CA GLY A 224 16.24 16.39 -7.19
C GLY A 224 15.82 16.45 -8.65
N GLN A 225 15.44 15.31 -9.23
CA GLN A 225 14.82 15.29 -10.55
C GLN A 225 13.29 15.41 -10.39
N PRO A 226 12.64 16.35 -11.09
CA PRO A 226 11.19 16.44 -11.07
C PRO A 226 10.56 15.24 -11.77
N THR A 227 9.37 14.87 -11.32
CA THR A 227 8.51 13.88 -11.98
C THR A 227 7.75 14.56 -13.11
N SER A 228 7.91 14.06 -14.35
CA SER A 228 7.09 14.50 -15.47
C SER A 228 5.71 13.86 -15.38
N MET A 229 4.66 14.67 -15.52
CA MET A 229 3.28 14.20 -15.52
C MET A 229 2.41 15.06 -16.44
N LEU A 230 1.39 14.45 -17.03
CA LEU A 230 0.35 15.22 -17.72
C LEU A 230 -0.44 16.06 -16.71
N ILE A 231 -0.85 17.26 -17.10
CA ILE A 231 -1.80 18.03 -16.29
C ILE A 231 -3.05 17.18 -16.05
N PRO A 232 -3.37 16.83 -14.79
CA PRO A 232 -4.40 15.83 -14.51
C PRO A 232 -5.82 16.38 -14.67
N PRO A 233 -6.77 15.57 -15.16
CA PRO A 233 -8.19 15.83 -14.95
C PRO A 233 -8.54 15.59 -13.49
N VAL A 234 -9.47 16.38 -12.95
CA VAL A 234 -9.92 16.28 -11.55
C VAL A 234 -11.42 15.98 -11.51
N VAL A 235 -11.77 14.91 -10.80
CA VAL A 235 -13.16 14.51 -10.53
C VAL A 235 -13.57 15.03 -9.17
N GLY A 236 -14.59 15.88 -9.12
CA GLY A 236 -15.18 16.35 -7.87
C GLY A 236 -16.11 15.32 -7.27
N LEU A 237 -15.78 14.82 -6.07
CA LEU A 237 -16.63 13.94 -5.26
C LEU A 237 -17.43 14.78 -4.26
N LYS A 238 -18.68 15.09 -4.59
CA LYS A 238 -19.58 15.80 -3.70
C LYS A 238 -20.15 14.89 -2.64
N LEU A 239 -19.88 15.22 -1.37
CA LEU A 239 -20.44 14.51 -0.23
C LEU A 239 -21.55 15.36 0.39
N VAL A 240 -22.74 14.76 0.59
CA VAL A 240 -23.89 15.42 1.20
C VAL A 240 -24.49 14.56 2.29
N GLY A 241 -25.22 15.17 3.21
CA GLY A 241 -25.86 14.46 4.32
C GLY A 241 -24.88 13.89 5.35
N ALA A 242 -25.35 12.93 6.14
CA ALA A 242 -24.57 12.24 7.18
C ALA A 242 -24.95 10.76 7.23
N THR A 243 -24.04 9.91 7.73
CA THR A 243 -24.27 8.47 7.90
C THR A 243 -25.35 8.18 8.92
N ARG A 244 -26.05 7.05 8.74
CA ARG A 244 -27.03 6.53 9.72
C ARG A 244 -26.35 5.78 10.84
N GLU A 245 -27.03 5.61 11.96
CA GLU A 245 -26.57 4.79 13.06
C GLU A 245 -26.26 3.36 12.61
N GLY A 246 -25.16 2.80 13.09
CA GLY A 246 -24.66 1.46 12.77
C GLY A 246 -23.88 1.34 11.47
N VAL A 247 -23.72 2.43 10.71
CA VAL A 247 -22.84 2.50 9.52
C VAL A 247 -21.42 2.86 9.96
N THR A 248 -20.46 2.04 9.58
CA THR A 248 -19.04 2.25 9.90
C THR A 248 -18.32 3.09 8.84
N ALA A 249 -17.17 3.64 9.19
CA ALA A 249 -16.27 4.29 8.22
C ALA A 249 -15.92 3.36 7.04
N THR A 250 -15.77 2.06 7.30
CA THR A 250 -15.50 1.05 6.27
C THR A 250 -16.63 0.98 5.23
N ASP A 251 -17.88 1.05 5.66
CA ASP A 251 -19.04 1.00 4.74
C ASP A 251 -19.04 2.22 3.79
N VAL A 252 -18.72 3.40 4.31
CA VAL A 252 -18.55 4.63 3.51
C VAL A 252 -17.45 4.45 2.48
N VAL A 253 -16.30 3.95 2.91
CA VAL A 253 -15.12 3.77 2.04
C VAL A 253 -15.38 2.74 0.94
N LEU A 254 -16.01 1.62 1.26
CA LEU A 254 -16.35 0.60 0.26
C LEU A 254 -17.40 1.12 -0.75
N THR A 255 -18.38 1.92 -0.29
CA THR A 255 -19.36 2.56 -1.16
C THR A 255 -18.70 3.56 -2.12
N ILE A 256 -17.80 4.40 -1.63
CA ILE A 256 -17.03 5.33 -2.47
C ILE A 256 -16.13 4.57 -3.46
N THR A 257 -15.54 3.47 -3.02
CA THR A 257 -14.67 2.63 -3.87
C THR A 257 -15.46 2.06 -5.05
N GLU A 258 -16.63 1.50 -4.81
CA GLU A 258 -17.55 1.02 -5.86
C GLU A 258 -17.99 2.16 -6.78
N LEU A 259 -18.45 3.28 -6.21
CA LEU A 259 -18.96 4.44 -6.94
C LEU A 259 -17.90 5.02 -7.90
N LEU A 260 -16.70 5.30 -7.40
CA LEU A 260 -15.63 5.89 -8.20
C LEU A 260 -15.07 4.91 -9.23
N ARG A 261 -14.97 3.62 -8.89
CA ARG A 261 -14.56 2.59 -9.86
C ARG A 261 -15.52 2.48 -11.02
N ASN A 262 -16.84 2.51 -10.74
CA ASN A 262 -17.89 2.48 -11.75
C ASN A 262 -17.92 3.76 -12.60
N HIS A 263 -17.60 4.91 -12.01
CA HIS A 263 -17.49 6.19 -12.73
C HIS A 263 -16.30 6.20 -13.71
N GLY A 264 -15.20 5.51 -13.37
CA GLY A 264 -14.01 5.45 -14.21
C GLY A 264 -13.02 6.59 -13.94
N VAL A 265 -12.38 6.56 -12.76
CA VAL A 265 -11.40 7.57 -12.30
C VAL A 265 -9.95 7.18 -12.55
N VAL A 266 -9.67 6.18 -13.39
CA VAL A 266 -8.31 5.71 -13.65
C VAL A 266 -7.44 6.86 -14.20
N SER A 267 -6.26 7.04 -13.63
CA SER A 267 -5.29 8.10 -13.93
C SER A 267 -5.82 9.53 -13.71
N LYS A 268 -6.93 9.70 -12.99
CA LYS A 268 -7.48 11.01 -12.61
C LYS A 268 -7.16 11.32 -11.15
N PHE A 269 -7.22 12.60 -10.80
CA PHE A 269 -7.31 13.04 -9.42
C PHE A 269 -8.78 13.05 -8.99
N VAL A 270 -9.03 12.74 -7.73
CA VAL A 270 -10.34 12.90 -7.10
C VAL A 270 -10.20 13.95 -5.99
N GLU A 271 -11.19 14.82 -5.85
CA GLU A 271 -11.20 15.84 -4.81
C GLU A 271 -12.56 15.87 -4.12
N ALA A 272 -12.55 15.65 -2.81
CA ALA A 272 -13.78 15.67 -2.00
C ALA A 272 -14.22 17.11 -1.69
N TYR A 273 -15.51 17.38 -1.81
CA TYR A 273 -16.11 18.68 -1.50
C TYR A 273 -17.57 18.53 -1.06
N GLY A 274 -18.20 19.63 -0.70
CA GLY A 274 -19.59 19.65 -0.25
C GLY A 274 -19.72 19.63 1.28
N GLU A 275 -20.96 19.79 1.76
CA GLU A 275 -21.24 19.94 3.20
C GLU A 275 -20.96 18.67 4.01
N GLY A 276 -21.04 17.50 3.39
CA GLY A 276 -20.77 16.21 4.02
C GLY A 276 -19.30 15.98 4.37
N VAL A 277 -18.37 16.75 3.78
CA VAL A 277 -16.93 16.64 4.12
C VAL A 277 -16.69 16.92 5.59
N GLY A 278 -17.32 17.97 6.14
CA GLY A 278 -17.20 18.34 7.55
C GLY A 278 -17.77 17.31 8.54
N ALA A 279 -18.62 16.40 8.07
CA ALA A 279 -19.18 15.32 8.89
C ALA A 279 -18.24 14.10 9.01
N LEU A 280 -17.19 14.01 8.19
CA LEU A 280 -16.22 12.91 8.22
C LEU A 280 -15.05 13.26 9.14
N SER A 281 -14.72 12.32 10.06
CA SER A 281 -13.48 12.42 10.82
C SER A 281 -12.27 12.33 9.90
N LEU A 282 -11.11 12.83 10.35
CA LEU A 282 -9.89 12.80 9.54
C LEU A 282 -9.48 11.37 9.20
N GLU A 283 -9.62 10.46 10.12
CA GLU A 283 -9.30 9.05 9.92
C GLU A 283 -10.18 8.42 8.83
N THR A 284 -11.45 8.81 8.72
CA THR A 284 -12.32 8.39 7.63
C THR A 284 -11.87 8.97 6.29
N ARG A 285 -11.50 10.26 6.25
CA ARG A 285 -10.92 10.90 5.05
C ARG A 285 -9.63 10.20 4.63
N ALA A 286 -8.74 9.93 5.57
CA ALA A 286 -7.49 9.20 5.34
C ALA A 286 -7.74 7.79 4.79
N THR A 287 -8.76 7.09 5.29
CA THR A 287 -9.16 5.76 4.80
C THR A 287 -9.68 5.82 3.36
N ILE A 288 -10.47 6.84 3.00
CA ILE A 288 -10.94 7.08 1.62
C ILE A 288 -9.73 7.34 0.70
N GLY A 289 -8.81 8.22 1.12
CA GLY A 289 -7.56 8.48 0.41
C GLY A 289 -6.70 7.22 0.22
N ASN A 290 -6.61 6.38 1.25
CA ASN A 290 -5.88 5.10 1.23
C ASN A 290 -6.36 4.18 0.10
N MET A 291 -7.66 4.13 -0.15
CA MET A 291 -8.27 3.26 -1.16
C MET A 291 -8.19 3.82 -2.60
N SER A 292 -7.50 4.94 -2.84
CA SER A 292 -7.35 5.52 -4.20
C SER A 292 -6.85 4.51 -5.24
N PRO A 293 -5.84 3.68 -4.96
CA PRO A 293 -5.39 2.66 -5.90
C PRO A 293 -6.47 1.61 -6.24
N GLU A 294 -7.34 1.29 -5.30
CA GLU A 294 -8.37 0.27 -5.46
C GLU A 294 -9.50 0.72 -6.40
N TYR A 295 -9.88 2.01 -6.37
CA TYR A 295 -10.80 2.54 -7.37
C TYR A 295 -10.09 3.09 -8.62
N GLY A 296 -8.75 3.16 -8.61
CA GLY A 296 -7.91 3.46 -9.77
C GLY A 296 -7.52 4.93 -9.93
N ALA A 297 -7.84 5.80 -8.97
CA ALA A 297 -7.40 7.19 -8.99
C ALA A 297 -5.91 7.32 -8.62
N THR A 298 -5.25 8.35 -9.13
CA THR A 298 -3.88 8.68 -8.72
C THR A 298 -3.84 9.13 -7.27
N CYS A 299 -4.81 9.95 -6.86
CA CYS A 299 -5.01 10.40 -5.49
C CYS A 299 -6.47 10.78 -5.25
N ALA A 300 -6.88 10.87 -3.96
CA ALA A 300 -8.18 11.40 -3.55
C ALA A 300 -7.99 12.34 -2.37
N ILE A 301 -7.87 13.64 -2.67
CA ILE A 301 -7.50 14.65 -1.71
C ILE A 301 -8.73 15.28 -1.05
N PHE A 302 -8.58 15.58 0.23
CA PHE A 302 -9.52 16.35 1.03
C PHE A 302 -8.99 17.75 1.26
N PRO A 303 -9.85 18.76 1.38
CA PRO A 303 -9.42 20.11 1.70
C PRO A 303 -8.94 20.23 3.16
N ILE A 304 -8.12 21.23 3.43
CA ILE A 304 -7.71 21.60 4.79
C ILE A 304 -8.84 22.38 5.45
N ASP A 305 -9.26 21.95 6.63
CA ASP A 305 -10.31 22.60 7.44
C ASP A 305 -10.02 22.48 8.94
N GLN A 306 -11.02 22.83 9.78
CA GLN A 306 -10.87 22.71 11.23
C GLN A 306 -10.63 21.28 11.69
N VAL A 307 -11.22 20.28 11.03
CA VAL A 307 -10.99 18.85 11.35
C VAL A 307 -9.51 18.47 11.15
N THR A 308 -8.85 19.03 10.15
CA THR A 308 -7.41 18.86 9.93
C THR A 308 -6.61 19.44 11.10
N LEU A 309 -6.92 20.67 11.55
CA LEU A 309 -6.21 21.29 12.68
C LEU A 309 -6.43 20.52 13.99
N ASP A 310 -7.68 20.15 14.27
CA ASP A 310 -8.03 19.39 15.47
C ASP A 310 -7.25 18.05 15.51
N TYR A 311 -7.09 17.37 14.39
CA TYR A 311 -6.31 16.14 14.30
C TYR A 311 -4.80 16.38 14.48
N LEU A 312 -4.26 17.45 13.90
CA LEU A 312 -2.84 17.79 14.08
C LEU A 312 -2.55 18.12 15.55
N GLU A 313 -3.43 18.89 16.22
CA GLU A 313 -3.34 19.15 17.66
C GLU A 313 -3.42 17.85 18.45
N PHE A 314 -4.41 17.02 18.17
CA PHE A 314 -4.66 15.75 18.85
C PHE A 314 -3.49 14.78 18.71
N THR A 315 -2.80 14.77 17.56
CA THR A 315 -1.62 13.92 17.34
C THR A 315 -0.30 14.58 17.75
N GLY A 316 -0.36 15.69 18.50
CA GLY A 316 0.77 16.30 19.21
C GLY A 316 1.64 17.22 18.36
N ARG A 317 1.15 17.76 17.22
CA ARG A 317 1.87 18.81 16.50
C ARG A 317 1.90 20.08 17.33
N PRO A 318 3.03 20.83 17.31
CA PRO A 318 3.15 22.05 18.11
C PRO A 318 2.21 23.15 17.61
N GLN A 319 1.74 24.02 18.53
CA GLN A 319 0.83 25.12 18.22
C GLN A 319 1.33 26.00 17.06
N SER A 320 2.64 26.23 16.97
CA SER A 320 3.24 26.99 15.87
C SER A 320 3.01 26.35 14.50
N GLN A 321 2.94 25.02 14.43
CA GLN A 321 2.62 24.32 13.20
C GLN A 321 1.15 24.49 12.81
N LEU A 322 0.24 24.42 13.78
CA LEU A 322 -1.19 24.64 13.54
C LEU A 322 -1.45 26.04 13.00
N GLU A 323 -0.85 27.06 13.65
CA GLU A 323 -0.95 28.46 13.21
C GLU A 323 -0.38 28.68 11.81
N LEU A 324 0.73 28.00 11.46
CA LEU A 324 1.33 28.05 10.13
C LEU A 324 0.38 27.44 9.09
N VAL A 325 -0.16 26.23 9.36
CA VAL A 325 -1.07 25.53 8.45
C VAL A 325 -2.33 26.35 8.19
N GLU A 326 -2.96 26.88 9.24
CA GLU A 326 -4.17 27.70 9.11
C GLU A 326 -3.90 28.98 8.30
N ALA A 327 -2.85 29.73 8.67
CA ALA A 327 -2.52 30.98 8.01
C ALA A 327 -2.16 30.77 6.53
N TYR A 328 -1.37 29.74 6.23
CA TYR A 328 -0.96 29.40 4.88
C TYR A 328 -2.16 28.95 4.02
N ALA A 329 -2.98 28.02 4.53
CA ALA A 329 -4.12 27.50 3.81
C ALA A 329 -5.13 28.62 3.46
N LYS A 330 -5.38 29.54 4.40
CA LYS A 330 -6.24 30.72 4.15
C LYS A 330 -5.62 31.69 3.15
N ALA A 331 -4.33 31.94 3.22
CA ALA A 331 -3.64 32.86 2.31
C ALA A 331 -3.58 32.35 0.86
N GLN A 332 -3.56 31.02 0.67
CA GLN A 332 -3.47 30.38 -0.64
C GLN A 332 -4.81 29.88 -1.19
N GLY A 333 -5.93 30.10 -0.48
CA GLY A 333 -7.25 29.60 -0.88
C GLY A 333 -7.33 28.07 -0.86
N LEU A 334 -6.59 27.41 0.06
CA LEU A 334 -6.61 25.97 0.31
C LEU A 334 -7.48 25.60 1.52
N TRP A 335 -8.00 26.59 2.24
CA TRP A 335 -8.89 26.39 3.37
C TRP A 335 -10.33 26.16 2.91
N HIS A 336 -10.95 25.10 3.42
CA HIS A 336 -12.34 24.78 3.11
C HIS A 336 -13.32 25.59 3.97
N GLU A 337 -14.14 26.39 3.29
CA GLU A 337 -15.29 27.05 3.88
C GLU A 337 -16.56 26.46 3.27
N PRO A 338 -17.50 25.90 4.07
CA PRO A 338 -18.71 25.25 3.54
C PRO A 338 -19.59 26.16 2.66
N THR A 339 -19.44 27.47 2.80
CA THR A 339 -20.20 28.49 2.06
C THR A 339 -19.42 29.10 0.88
N ALA A 340 -18.17 28.66 0.66
CA ALA A 340 -17.37 29.14 -0.47
C ALA A 340 -17.96 28.64 -1.81
N GLU A 341 -17.61 29.35 -2.86
CA GLU A 341 -17.96 28.93 -4.21
C GLU A 341 -17.23 27.61 -4.55
N GLU A 342 -17.99 26.63 -5.06
CA GLU A 342 -17.44 25.30 -5.37
C GLU A 342 -16.37 25.40 -6.46
N PRO A 343 -15.25 24.66 -6.37
CA PRO A 343 -14.26 24.55 -7.44
C PRO A 343 -14.88 24.03 -8.75
N ILE A 344 -14.22 24.35 -9.87
CA ILE A 344 -14.59 23.81 -11.18
C ILE A 344 -13.84 22.47 -11.35
N PHE A 345 -14.56 21.40 -11.66
CA PHE A 345 -13.97 20.06 -11.88
C PHE A 345 -14.16 19.61 -13.34
N SER A 346 -13.36 18.63 -13.78
CA SER A 346 -13.54 17.98 -15.07
C SER A 346 -14.85 17.18 -15.11
N GLU A 347 -15.16 16.49 -14.03
CA GLU A 347 -16.32 15.63 -13.88
C GLU A 347 -16.84 15.72 -12.44
N TYR A 348 -18.09 15.31 -12.23
CA TYR A 348 -18.75 15.43 -10.93
C TYR A 348 -19.42 14.10 -10.56
N VAL A 349 -19.23 13.67 -9.32
CA VAL A 349 -19.86 12.52 -8.71
C VAL A 349 -20.43 12.95 -7.36
N GLU A 350 -21.65 12.54 -7.02
CA GLU A 350 -22.31 12.87 -5.75
C GLU A 350 -22.63 11.61 -4.97
N LEU A 351 -22.41 11.64 -3.66
CA LEU A 351 -22.83 10.62 -2.71
C LEU A 351 -23.57 11.25 -1.53
N ASP A 352 -24.82 10.84 -1.35
CA ASP A 352 -25.56 11.08 -0.11
C ASP A 352 -25.17 10.04 0.93
N LEU A 353 -24.42 10.45 1.95
CA LEU A 353 -23.95 9.61 3.04
C LEU A 353 -25.07 8.88 3.78
N SER A 354 -26.30 9.42 3.76
CA SER A 354 -27.46 8.78 4.38
C SER A 354 -27.94 7.51 3.65
N THR A 355 -27.47 7.28 2.42
CA THR A 355 -27.80 6.08 1.62
C THR A 355 -26.87 4.91 1.87
N VAL A 356 -25.73 5.14 2.54
CA VAL A 356 -24.77 4.09 2.86
C VAL A 356 -25.36 3.08 3.82
N VAL A 357 -25.10 1.80 3.57
CA VAL A 357 -25.57 0.67 4.39
C VAL A 357 -24.41 -0.25 4.76
N PRO A 358 -24.52 -1.01 5.86
CA PRO A 358 -23.51 -2.00 6.23
C PRO A 358 -23.20 -2.97 5.10
N SER A 359 -21.92 -3.14 4.78
CA SER A 359 -21.48 -3.88 3.59
C SER A 359 -20.11 -4.52 3.79
N MET A 360 -19.78 -5.42 2.88
CA MET A 360 -18.45 -6.02 2.70
C MET A 360 -18.03 -5.87 1.24
N ALA A 361 -16.77 -6.13 0.92
CA ALA A 361 -16.33 -6.23 -0.46
C ALA A 361 -15.68 -7.60 -0.72
N GLY A 362 -16.10 -8.25 -1.76
CA GLY A 362 -15.61 -9.57 -2.15
C GLY A 362 -16.55 -10.27 -3.15
N PRO A 363 -16.14 -11.46 -3.60
CA PRO A 363 -15.12 -12.34 -3.03
C PRO A 363 -13.67 -12.09 -3.48
N SER A 364 -13.43 -11.19 -4.46
CA SER A 364 -12.13 -11.13 -5.12
C SER A 364 -11.57 -9.73 -5.36
N ARG A 365 -12.40 -8.67 -5.22
CA ARG A 365 -11.98 -7.29 -5.52
C ARG A 365 -12.54 -6.29 -4.52
N PRO A 366 -11.79 -5.21 -4.20
CA PRO A 366 -12.24 -4.19 -3.25
C PRO A 366 -13.50 -3.42 -3.69
N GLN A 367 -13.73 -3.29 -5.00
CA GLN A 367 -14.89 -2.63 -5.57
C GLN A 367 -16.14 -3.53 -5.70
N ASP A 368 -16.01 -4.83 -5.48
CA ASP A 368 -17.14 -5.78 -5.52
C ASP A 368 -17.90 -5.70 -4.18
N ARG A 369 -18.52 -4.52 -3.92
CA ARG A 369 -19.27 -4.29 -2.68
C ARG A 369 -20.57 -5.08 -2.67
N VAL A 370 -20.86 -5.66 -1.52
CA VAL A 370 -22.09 -6.44 -1.27
C VAL A 370 -22.69 -5.98 0.06
N ASP A 371 -23.96 -5.63 0.06
CA ASP A 371 -24.70 -5.33 1.29
C ASP A 371 -24.69 -6.53 2.23
N LEU A 372 -24.53 -6.30 3.52
CA LEU A 372 -24.37 -7.36 4.52
C LEU A 372 -25.35 -8.52 4.41
N PRO A 373 -26.69 -8.31 4.18
CA PRO A 373 -27.65 -9.40 3.97
C PRO A 373 -27.41 -10.22 2.68
N GLY A 374 -26.56 -9.71 1.78
CA GLY A 374 -26.27 -10.33 0.47
C GLY A 374 -25.04 -11.23 0.44
N VAL A 375 -24.18 -11.17 1.46
CA VAL A 375 -22.85 -11.82 1.45
C VAL A 375 -22.94 -13.32 1.19
N HIS A 376 -23.81 -14.04 1.89
CA HIS A 376 -23.98 -15.49 1.71
C HIS A 376 -24.45 -15.85 0.27
N ARG A 377 -25.26 -15.02 -0.37
CA ARG A 377 -25.71 -15.22 -1.75
C ARG A 377 -24.57 -14.97 -2.74
N ALA A 378 -23.77 -13.93 -2.51
CA ALA A 378 -22.59 -13.65 -3.33
C ALA A 378 -21.58 -14.80 -3.24
N PHE A 379 -21.34 -15.32 -2.01
CA PHE A 379 -20.51 -16.50 -1.80
C PHE A 379 -20.99 -17.70 -2.63
N ARG A 380 -22.27 -18.03 -2.53
CA ARG A 380 -22.86 -19.18 -3.25
C ARG A 380 -22.84 -19.00 -4.77
N ALA A 381 -23.05 -17.77 -5.25
CA ALA A 381 -22.99 -17.46 -6.68
C ALA A 381 -21.57 -17.68 -7.24
N GLU A 382 -20.54 -17.26 -6.53
CA GLU A 382 -19.14 -17.46 -6.92
C GLU A 382 -18.73 -18.95 -6.81
N LEU A 383 -19.20 -19.65 -5.78
CA LEU A 383 -18.97 -21.08 -5.62
C LEU A 383 -19.49 -21.91 -6.81
N GLY A 384 -20.61 -21.50 -7.42
CA GLY A 384 -21.19 -22.10 -8.63
C GLY A 384 -21.68 -23.56 -8.47
N ARG A 385 -21.77 -24.07 -7.25
CA ARG A 385 -22.26 -25.40 -6.87
C ARG A 385 -22.83 -25.38 -5.46
N GLU A 386 -23.50 -26.46 -5.06
CA GLU A 386 -23.93 -26.61 -3.68
C GLU A 386 -22.70 -26.74 -2.74
N PRO A 387 -22.73 -26.06 -1.57
CA PRO A 387 -21.70 -26.19 -0.57
C PRO A 387 -21.54 -27.64 -0.08
N LYS A 388 -20.29 -28.08 0.04
CA LYS A 388 -19.96 -29.44 0.53
C LYS A 388 -19.15 -29.37 1.82
N ASP A 389 -19.26 -30.44 2.62
CA ASP A 389 -18.46 -30.65 3.83
C ASP A 389 -17.19 -31.46 3.50
N ALA A 390 -16.13 -31.24 4.28
CA ALA A 390 -14.93 -32.07 4.20
C ALA A 390 -15.20 -33.49 4.70
N ILE A 391 -14.61 -34.47 4.04
CA ILE A 391 -14.65 -35.86 4.44
C ILE A 391 -13.30 -36.24 5.11
N GLY A 392 -13.35 -36.71 6.35
CA GLY A 392 -12.20 -37.31 7.00
C GLY A 392 -11.20 -36.39 7.69
N VAL A 393 -11.64 -35.32 8.34
CA VAL A 393 -10.75 -34.44 9.11
C VAL A 393 -10.67 -34.89 10.57
N ASP A 394 -9.45 -35.20 11.02
CA ASP A 394 -9.15 -35.63 12.40
C ASP A 394 -9.02 -34.45 13.40
N ALA A 395 -9.49 -33.26 13.04
CA ALA A 395 -9.32 -32.04 13.85
C ALA A 395 -10.55 -31.66 14.69
N GLY A 396 -11.48 -32.59 14.93
CA GLY A 396 -12.67 -32.33 15.78
C GLY A 396 -13.65 -31.27 15.25
N ALA A 397 -13.45 -30.79 14.01
CA ALA A 397 -14.25 -29.79 13.34
C ALA A 397 -14.50 -30.16 11.88
N SER A 398 -15.73 -30.16 11.46
CA SER A 398 -16.10 -30.38 10.05
C SER A 398 -15.88 -29.08 9.28
N LEU A 399 -14.79 -28.98 8.47
CA LEU A 399 -14.64 -27.91 7.50
C LEU A 399 -15.65 -28.06 6.38
N ARG A 400 -16.11 -26.95 5.82
CA ARG A 400 -17.02 -26.91 4.69
C ARG A 400 -16.69 -25.74 3.76
N ASP A 401 -17.30 -25.74 2.57
CA ASP A 401 -17.28 -24.56 1.72
C ASP A 401 -17.83 -23.34 2.48
N GLY A 402 -17.21 -22.18 2.31
CA GLY A 402 -17.55 -20.96 3.01
C GLY A 402 -16.99 -20.83 4.42
N ALA A 403 -16.26 -21.87 4.93
CA ALA A 403 -15.60 -21.75 6.22
C ALA A 403 -14.58 -20.60 6.20
N VAL A 404 -14.66 -19.72 7.21
CA VAL A 404 -13.66 -18.66 7.44
C VAL A 404 -12.45 -19.32 8.10
N VAL A 405 -11.33 -19.41 7.40
CA VAL A 405 -10.09 -19.98 7.92
C VAL A 405 -9.06 -18.93 8.35
N VAL A 406 -9.25 -17.67 7.92
CA VAL A 406 -8.50 -16.48 8.38
C VAL A 406 -9.45 -15.37 8.71
N ALA A 407 -9.35 -14.81 9.91
CA ALA A 407 -10.03 -13.59 10.33
C ALA A 407 -8.99 -12.60 10.86
N ALA A 408 -8.72 -11.53 10.11
CA ALA A 408 -7.61 -10.64 10.42
C ALA A 408 -8.07 -9.17 10.59
N ILE A 409 -7.84 -8.61 11.77
CA ILE A 409 -7.84 -7.15 11.95
C ILE A 409 -6.44 -6.68 11.56
N THR A 410 -6.31 -6.10 10.36
CA THR A 410 -5.01 -5.76 9.75
C THR A 410 -4.87 -4.27 9.50
N SER A 411 -3.65 -3.78 9.46
CA SER A 411 -3.26 -2.38 9.61
C SER A 411 -3.60 -1.42 8.47
N CYS A 412 -3.81 -1.92 7.26
CA CYS A 412 -3.72 -1.04 6.08
C CYS A 412 -4.77 0.07 5.99
N THR A 413 -6.02 -0.17 6.40
CA THR A 413 -7.13 0.73 6.07
C THR A 413 -7.86 1.23 7.30
N ASN A 414 -8.26 0.33 8.18
CA ASN A 414 -9.23 0.63 9.24
C ASN A 414 -8.59 0.93 10.61
N THR A 415 -7.34 0.50 10.84
CA THR A 415 -6.75 0.61 12.19
C THR A 415 -6.31 2.03 12.57
N SER A 416 -6.24 2.95 11.61
CA SER A 416 -6.06 4.38 11.89
C SER A 416 -7.30 5.04 12.49
N ASN A 417 -8.47 4.38 12.40
CA ASN A 417 -9.72 4.90 12.93
C ASN A 417 -10.07 4.23 14.27
N PRO A 418 -9.92 4.94 15.40
CA PRO A 418 -10.20 4.39 16.72
C PRO A 418 -11.64 3.89 16.87
N SER A 419 -12.61 4.51 16.20
CA SER A 419 -14.02 4.15 16.34
C SER A 419 -14.30 2.72 15.90
N VAL A 420 -13.73 2.27 14.76
CA VAL A 420 -13.97 0.89 14.29
C VAL A 420 -13.21 -0.15 15.08
N LEU A 421 -12.05 0.21 15.68
CA LEU A 421 -11.29 -0.69 16.53
C LEU A 421 -11.95 -0.84 17.91
N VAL A 422 -12.41 0.26 18.50
CA VAL A 422 -13.19 0.24 19.75
C VAL A 422 -14.51 -0.52 19.54
N ALA A 423 -15.20 -0.30 18.43
CA ALA A 423 -16.40 -1.07 18.10
C ALA A 423 -16.11 -2.59 18.01
N ALA A 424 -14.99 -3.00 17.40
CA ALA A 424 -14.57 -4.40 17.37
C ALA A 424 -14.31 -4.97 18.77
N GLY A 425 -13.65 -4.20 19.64
CA GLY A 425 -13.42 -4.56 21.03
C GLY A 425 -14.71 -4.70 21.84
N LEU A 426 -15.68 -3.79 21.63
CA LEU A 426 -17.00 -3.86 22.30
C LEU A 426 -17.81 -5.07 21.81
N VAL A 427 -17.78 -5.40 20.51
CA VAL A 427 -18.39 -6.63 19.98
C VAL A 427 -17.74 -7.86 20.61
N ALA A 428 -16.41 -7.89 20.72
CA ALA A 428 -15.68 -8.97 21.37
C ALA A 428 -16.06 -9.09 22.87
N GLN A 429 -16.15 -7.98 23.58
CA GLN A 429 -16.54 -7.97 25.00
C GLN A 429 -17.92 -8.58 25.20
N ARG A 430 -18.91 -8.13 24.45
CA ARG A 430 -20.28 -8.64 24.55
C ARG A 430 -20.39 -10.12 24.16
N ALA A 431 -19.62 -10.54 23.15
CA ALA A 431 -19.54 -11.93 22.75
C ALA A 431 -18.99 -12.84 23.87
N VAL A 432 -17.88 -12.43 24.49
CA VAL A 432 -17.24 -13.15 25.59
C VAL A 432 -18.14 -13.19 26.83
N GLU A 433 -18.81 -12.10 27.18
CA GLU A 433 -19.80 -12.04 28.28
C GLU A 433 -20.93 -13.05 28.09
N ARG A 434 -21.37 -13.27 26.86
CA ARG A 434 -22.36 -14.28 26.49
C ARG A 434 -21.79 -15.69 26.36
N GLY A 435 -20.45 -15.86 26.41
CA GLY A 435 -19.77 -17.14 26.31
C GLY A 435 -19.55 -17.66 24.89
N LEU A 436 -19.63 -16.77 23.89
CA LEU A 436 -19.26 -17.09 22.52
C LEU A 436 -17.74 -17.21 22.38
N THR A 437 -17.32 -18.03 21.45
CA THR A 437 -15.91 -18.24 21.06
C THR A 437 -15.77 -18.28 19.55
N THR A 438 -14.59 -18.03 19.03
CA THR A 438 -14.26 -18.28 17.64
C THR A 438 -14.21 -19.78 17.33
N LYS A 439 -14.38 -20.15 16.07
CA LYS A 439 -14.29 -21.55 15.68
C LYS A 439 -12.83 -22.02 15.65
N PRO A 440 -12.56 -23.29 16.00
CA PRO A 440 -11.17 -23.79 16.15
C PRO A 440 -10.36 -23.81 14.86
N TRP A 441 -10.98 -23.75 13.70
CA TRP A 441 -10.31 -23.68 12.40
C TRP A 441 -9.99 -22.25 11.95
N VAL A 442 -10.48 -21.21 12.66
CA VAL A 442 -10.29 -19.80 12.30
C VAL A 442 -8.98 -19.29 12.90
N LYS A 443 -8.01 -19.00 12.04
CA LYS A 443 -6.81 -18.28 12.43
C LYS A 443 -7.14 -16.80 12.59
N THR A 444 -7.17 -16.33 13.82
CA THR A 444 -7.40 -14.92 14.17
C THR A 444 -6.09 -14.17 14.37
N SER A 445 -6.07 -12.87 14.06
CA SER A 445 -4.91 -12.01 14.28
C SER A 445 -5.29 -10.54 14.43
N LEU A 446 -4.54 -9.82 15.26
CA LEU A 446 -4.58 -8.36 15.38
C LEU A 446 -3.20 -7.81 15.02
N ALA A 447 -3.13 -7.04 13.93
CA ALA A 447 -1.92 -6.38 13.48
C ALA A 447 -2.22 -4.89 13.23
N PRO A 448 -2.14 -4.04 14.28
CA PRO A 448 -2.50 -2.63 14.16
C PRO A 448 -1.48 -1.82 13.36
N GLY A 449 -1.91 -0.67 12.85
CA GLY A 449 -1.09 0.22 12.05
C GLY A 449 -0.19 1.15 12.85
N SER A 450 -0.39 1.26 14.18
CA SER A 450 0.54 1.94 15.09
C SER A 450 0.43 1.37 16.51
N ARG A 451 1.44 1.67 17.32
CA ARG A 451 1.45 1.25 18.74
C ARG A 451 0.35 1.92 19.56
N VAL A 452 -0.07 3.11 19.19
CA VAL A 452 -1.14 3.88 19.85
C VAL A 452 -2.44 3.08 19.90
N VAL A 453 -2.68 2.22 18.91
CA VAL A 453 -3.88 1.36 18.87
C VAL A 453 -3.95 0.43 20.08
N MET A 454 -2.86 -0.21 20.44
CA MET A 454 -2.84 -1.09 21.60
C MET A 454 -3.00 -0.31 22.91
N ASP A 455 -2.40 0.89 23.00
CA ASP A 455 -2.50 1.72 24.19
C ASP A 455 -3.96 2.11 24.49
N TYR A 456 -4.72 2.55 23.49
CA TYR A 456 -6.12 2.90 23.73
C TYR A 456 -7.04 1.68 23.93
N LEU A 457 -6.77 0.55 23.25
CA LEU A 457 -7.52 -0.69 23.50
C LEU A 457 -7.27 -1.22 24.91
N ASP A 458 -6.04 -1.17 25.41
CA ASP A 458 -5.70 -1.54 26.78
C ASP A 458 -6.38 -0.61 27.78
N ARG A 459 -6.33 0.70 27.56
CA ARG A 459 -6.97 1.69 28.41
C ARG A 459 -8.50 1.56 28.44
N ALA A 460 -9.09 1.17 27.30
CA ALA A 460 -10.52 0.88 27.23
C ALA A 460 -10.90 -0.48 27.83
N GLY A 461 -9.93 -1.33 28.20
CA GLY A 461 -10.17 -2.69 28.69
C GLY A 461 -10.64 -3.67 27.61
N LEU A 462 -10.37 -3.37 26.35
CA LEU A 462 -10.87 -4.13 25.19
C LEU A 462 -9.87 -5.13 24.62
N THR A 463 -8.59 -5.07 24.99
CA THR A 463 -7.57 -6.05 24.60
C THR A 463 -7.89 -7.44 25.13
N GLN A 464 -8.28 -7.57 26.38
CA GLN A 464 -8.58 -8.87 26.99
C GLN A 464 -9.74 -9.60 26.30
N PRO A 465 -10.89 -9.00 25.99
CA PRO A 465 -11.95 -9.64 25.20
C PRO A 465 -11.51 -10.07 23.81
N LEU A 466 -10.71 -9.25 23.10
CA LEU A 466 -10.13 -9.60 21.80
C LEU A 466 -9.21 -10.82 21.91
N ASP A 467 -8.32 -10.85 22.90
CA ASP A 467 -7.44 -11.99 23.20
C ASP A 467 -8.21 -13.27 23.47
N GLN A 468 -9.30 -13.19 24.26
CA GLN A 468 -10.15 -14.35 24.54
C GLN A 468 -10.84 -14.93 23.30
N LEU A 469 -11.06 -14.11 22.28
CA LEU A 469 -11.51 -14.57 20.95
C LEU A 469 -10.34 -14.93 20.03
N GLY A 470 -9.09 -14.93 20.52
CA GLY A 470 -7.90 -15.31 19.77
C GLY A 470 -7.27 -14.18 18.96
N PHE A 471 -7.82 -12.95 18.99
CA PHE A 471 -7.26 -11.79 18.28
C PHE A 471 -6.08 -11.19 19.05
N TYR A 472 -5.05 -12.00 19.29
CA TYR A 472 -3.80 -11.54 19.89
C TYR A 472 -3.02 -10.64 18.93
N LEU A 473 -2.24 -9.73 19.53
CA LEU A 473 -1.26 -8.94 18.77
C LEU A 473 -0.23 -9.89 18.13
N VAL A 474 -0.04 -9.76 16.80
CA VAL A 474 0.90 -10.60 16.04
C VAL A 474 2.05 -9.81 15.42
N GLY A 475 1.91 -8.50 15.30
CA GLY A 475 2.89 -7.59 14.71
C GLY A 475 2.30 -6.20 14.51
N TYR A 476 3.13 -5.24 14.15
CA TYR A 476 2.75 -3.92 13.68
C TYR A 476 3.19 -3.75 12.23
N GLY A 477 2.29 -3.29 11.36
CA GLY A 477 2.59 -3.11 9.95
C GLY A 477 1.75 -3.97 9.01
N CYS A 478 2.13 -4.04 7.75
CA CYS A 478 1.37 -4.73 6.72
C CYS A 478 1.58 -6.25 6.80
N THR A 479 0.54 -6.98 7.22
CA THR A 479 0.58 -8.43 7.39
C THR A 479 -0.31 -9.16 6.38
N THR A 480 -1.51 -9.53 6.78
CA THR A 480 -2.44 -10.36 5.98
C THR A 480 -2.76 -9.77 4.62
N CYS A 481 -2.96 -8.45 4.52
CA CYS A 481 -3.32 -7.78 3.27
C CYS A 481 -2.24 -7.87 2.16
N ILE A 482 -0.96 -8.06 2.53
CA ILE A 482 0.15 -8.25 1.56
C ILE A 482 0.51 -9.72 1.32
N GLY A 483 -0.19 -10.66 1.95
CA GLY A 483 0.12 -12.08 1.85
C GLY A 483 1.05 -12.60 2.94
N ASN A 484 1.30 -11.81 3.98
CA ASN A 484 2.09 -12.20 5.14
C ASN A 484 1.22 -12.87 6.23
N SER A 485 0.16 -13.58 5.82
CA SER A 485 -0.73 -14.29 6.75
C SER A 485 -0.06 -15.44 7.49
N GLY A 486 1.09 -15.92 6.98
CA GLY A 486 1.72 -17.13 7.47
C GLY A 486 0.91 -18.40 7.19
N PRO A 487 1.30 -19.57 7.73
CA PRO A 487 0.60 -20.82 7.48
C PRO A 487 -0.79 -20.83 8.13
N LEU A 488 -1.73 -21.59 7.57
CA LEU A 488 -2.98 -21.95 8.25
C LEU A 488 -2.68 -22.92 9.41
N PHE A 489 -3.66 -23.14 10.26
CA PHE A 489 -3.51 -24.15 11.33
C PHE A 489 -3.27 -25.55 10.75
N ASP A 490 -2.58 -26.39 11.49
CA ASP A 490 -2.18 -27.74 11.08
C ASP A 490 -3.38 -28.53 10.53
N GLY A 491 -3.17 -29.19 9.38
CA GLY A 491 -4.17 -30.00 8.71
C GLY A 491 -5.26 -29.23 7.93
N ILE A 492 -5.37 -27.92 8.07
CA ILE A 492 -6.38 -27.10 7.36
C ILE A 492 -6.05 -27.06 5.85
N SER A 493 -4.82 -26.70 5.47
CA SER A 493 -4.39 -26.69 4.06
C SER A 493 -4.56 -28.07 3.40
N ASP A 494 -4.13 -29.12 4.08
CA ASP A 494 -4.25 -30.49 3.56
C ASP A 494 -5.73 -30.87 3.33
N SER A 495 -6.60 -30.52 4.26
CA SER A 495 -8.05 -30.76 4.16
C SER A 495 -8.68 -29.97 3.00
N VAL A 496 -8.32 -28.69 2.86
CA VAL A 496 -8.80 -27.84 1.76
C VAL A 496 -8.42 -28.40 0.41
N ILE A 497 -7.16 -28.81 0.25
CA ILE A 497 -6.63 -29.39 -1.00
C ILE A 497 -7.27 -30.74 -1.28
N ALA A 498 -7.26 -31.66 -0.31
CA ALA A 498 -7.77 -33.04 -0.49
C ALA A 498 -9.27 -33.07 -0.83
N ASN A 499 -10.05 -32.14 -0.30
CA ASN A 499 -11.48 -32.08 -0.53
C ASN A 499 -11.91 -31.03 -1.58
N ASP A 500 -10.97 -30.30 -2.18
CA ASP A 500 -11.22 -29.17 -3.09
C ASP A 500 -12.30 -28.22 -2.53
N LEU A 501 -12.06 -27.71 -1.31
CA LEU A 501 -12.96 -26.78 -0.63
C LEU A 501 -12.71 -25.35 -1.10
N SER A 502 -13.77 -24.56 -1.13
CA SER A 502 -13.70 -23.11 -1.25
C SER A 502 -13.82 -22.47 0.14
N VAL A 503 -12.71 -22.40 0.85
CA VAL A 503 -12.64 -21.69 2.13
C VAL A 503 -12.40 -20.20 1.93
N THR A 504 -12.64 -19.42 2.97
CA THR A 504 -12.67 -17.94 2.88
C THR A 504 -11.77 -17.27 3.90
N SER A 505 -11.40 -16.03 3.60
CA SER A 505 -10.85 -15.08 4.60
C SER A 505 -11.77 -13.86 4.76
N VAL A 506 -11.79 -13.30 5.97
CA VAL A 506 -12.43 -12.02 6.27
C VAL A 506 -11.39 -11.12 6.94
N LEU A 507 -11.12 -9.96 6.34
CA LEU A 507 -10.05 -9.09 6.82
C LEU A 507 -10.43 -7.61 6.72
N SER A 508 -9.91 -6.79 7.64
CA SER A 508 -10.12 -5.34 7.62
C SER A 508 -9.09 -4.58 6.76
N GLY A 509 -8.60 -5.21 5.70
CA GLY A 509 -7.62 -4.65 4.77
C GLY A 509 -8.24 -3.90 3.59
N ASN A 510 -7.42 -3.66 2.57
CA ASN A 510 -7.79 -2.94 1.34
C ASN A 510 -7.71 -3.80 0.07
N ARG A 511 -7.12 -4.99 0.12
CA ARG A 511 -6.97 -5.90 -1.03
C ARG A 511 -7.34 -7.33 -0.66
N ASN A 512 -8.09 -7.98 -1.54
CA ASN A 512 -8.64 -9.32 -1.33
C ASN A 512 -8.54 -10.21 -2.58
N PHE A 513 -7.53 -9.98 -3.42
CA PHE A 513 -7.35 -10.79 -4.63
C PHE A 513 -7.10 -12.26 -4.29
N GLU A 514 -7.61 -13.15 -5.13
CA GLU A 514 -7.37 -14.59 -5.01
C GLU A 514 -5.88 -14.92 -4.96
N GLY A 515 -5.47 -15.81 -4.03
CA GLY A 515 -4.08 -16.21 -3.82
C GLY A 515 -3.18 -15.14 -3.17
N ARG A 516 -3.69 -13.93 -2.93
CA ARG A 516 -2.91 -12.87 -2.27
C ARG A 516 -2.85 -13.05 -0.76
N ILE A 517 -3.98 -13.40 -0.14
CA ILE A 517 -4.07 -13.54 1.32
C ILE A 517 -3.39 -14.83 1.78
N HIS A 518 -3.74 -15.94 1.14
CA HIS A 518 -3.11 -17.24 1.29
C HIS A 518 -3.34 -18.06 0.02
N PRO A 519 -2.38 -18.93 -0.42
CA PRO A 519 -2.51 -19.69 -1.66
C PRO A 519 -3.72 -20.60 -1.72
N ASP A 520 -4.14 -21.16 -0.58
CA ASP A 520 -5.24 -22.11 -0.48
C ASP A 520 -6.61 -21.48 -0.25
N ILE A 521 -6.68 -20.12 -0.17
CA ILE A 521 -7.94 -19.40 0.04
C ILE A 521 -8.38 -18.77 -1.28
N LYS A 522 -9.52 -19.24 -1.80
CA LYS A 522 -10.06 -18.81 -3.09
C LYS A 522 -10.86 -17.51 -2.99
N GLN A 523 -11.65 -17.35 -1.94
CA GLN A 523 -12.55 -16.21 -1.75
C GLN A 523 -12.16 -15.38 -0.54
N ASN A 524 -12.01 -14.08 -0.74
CA ASN A 524 -11.53 -13.16 0.29
C ASN A 524 -12.46 -11.96 0.41
N TYR A 525 -12.82 -11.59 1.64
CA TYR A 525 -13.77 -10.51 1.91
C TYR A 525 -13.14 -9.41 2.77
N LEU A 526 -13.29 -8.17 2.31
CA LEU A 526 -12.97 -6.98 3.09
C LEU A 526 -14.17 -6.59 3.96
N ALA A 527 -13.93 -6.33 5.22
CA ALA A 527 -14.96 -6.01 6.19
C ALA A 527 -14.47 -5.00 7.23
N SER A 528 -15.39 -4.33 7.92
CA SER A 528 -15.05 -3.55 9.10
C SER A 528 -14.50 -4.45 10.22
N PRO A 529 -13.61 -3.95 11.09
CA PRO A 529 -13.08 -4.71 12.23
C PRO A 529 -14.14 -5.41 13.08
N PRO A 530 -15.29 -4.79 13.45
CA PRO A 530 -16.34 -5.48 14.20
C PRO A 530 -16.98 -6.63 13.39
N LEU A 531 -17.12 -6.51 12.07
CA LEU A 531 -17.58 -7.62 11.24
C LEU A 531 -16.55 -8.74 11.12
N VAL A 532 -15.25 -8.43 11.11
CA VAL A 532 -14.19 -9.47 11.19
C VAL A 532 -14.36 -10.32 12.44
N VAL A 533 -14.61 -9.69 13.60
CA VAL A 533 -14.89 -10.41 14.87
C VAL A 533 -16.15 -11.26 14.75
N ALA A 534 -17.24 -10.72 14.20
CA ALA A 534 -18.51 -11.42 14.04
C ALA A 534 -18.36 -12.67 13.14
N TYR A 535 -17.69 -12.56 11.99
CA TYR A 535 -17.44 -13.69 11.09
C TYR A 535 -16.48 -14.73 11.66
N ALA A 536 -15.54 -14.34 12.53
CA ALA A 536 -14.68 -15.29 13.24
C ALA A 536 -15.49 -16.15 14.24
N ILE A 537 -16.49 -15.55 14.90
CA ILE A 537 -17.41 -16.26 15.80
C ILE A 537 -18.35 -17.18 14.99
N ALA A 538 -18.93 -16.68 13.89
CA ALA A 538 -19.79 -17.47 13.01
C ALA A 538 -19.00 -18.63 12.35
N GLY A 539 -17.75 -18.38 11.95
CA GLY A 539 -16.85 -19.36 11.34
C GLY A 539 -17.17 -19.66 9.88
N THR A 540 -18.09 -18.92 9.26
CA THR A 540 -18.51 -19.11 7.86
C THR A 540 -19.03 -17.78 7.29
N VAL A 541 -18.85 -17.59 5.97
CA VAL A 541 -19.49 -16.50 5.21
C VAL A 541 -20.83 -16.94 4.60
N ASP A 542 -21.13 -18.24 4.63
CA ASP A 542 -22.43 -18.78 4.18
C ASP A 542 -23.49 -18.65 5.26
N ILE A 543 -23.70 -17.41 5.72
CA ILE A 543 -24.66 -17.02 6.76
C ILE A 543 -25.16 -15.60 6.49
N ASP A 544 -26.43 -15.34 6.77
CA ASP A 544 -26.97 -13.98 6.82
C ASP A 544 -26.92 -13.45 8.28
N LEU A 545 -25.90 -12.67 8.60
CA LEU A 545 -25.70 -12.14 9.96
C LEU A 545 -26.82 -11.22 10.42
N THR A 546 -27.70 -10.77 9.55
CA THR A 546 -28.83 -9.88 9.92
C THR A 546 -30.02 -10.63 10.49
N ILE A 547 -30.15 -11.93 10.18
CA ILE A 547 -31.31 -12.75 10.55
C ILE A 547 -30.94 -14.12 11.15
N GLU A 548 -29.68 -14.54 11.06
CA GLU A 548 -29.22 -15.81 11.60
C GLU A 548 -28.27 -15.58 12.79
N PRO A 549 -28.31 -16.45 13.83
CA PRO A 549 -27.49 -16.29 15.00
C PRO A 549 -26.03 -16.61 14.75
N LEU A 550 -25.12 -15.83 15.36
CA LEU A 550 -23.67 -16.07 15.39
C LEU A 550 -23.32 -17.32 16.18
N GLY A 551 -24.10 -17.65 17.17
CA GLY A 551 -23.92 -18.77 18.08
C GLY A 551 -25.01 -18.85 19.14
N ILE A 552 -24.79 -19.69 20.12
CA ILE A 552 -25.70 -19.90 21.24
C ILE A 552 -24.94 -19.53 22.53
N ASP A 553 -25.54 -18.75 23.41
CA ASP A 553 -24.95 -18.34 24.68
C ASP A 553 -24.94 -19.49 25.73
N ARG A 554 -24.40 -19.19 26.90
CA ARG A 554 -24.31 -20.15 28.04
C ARG A 554 -25.65 -20.64 28.54
N ASP A 555 -26.72 -19.88 28.28
CA ASP A 555 -28.09 -20.17 28.72
C ASP A 555 -28.89 -20.89 27.63
N GLY A 556 -28.26 -21.18 26.47
CA GLY A 556 -28.91 -21.82 25.34
C GLY A 556 -29.70 -20.87 24.43
N VAL A 557 -29.52 -19.57 24.56
CA VAL A 557 -30.21 -18.55 23.77
C VAL A 557 -29.42 -18.20 22.51
N PRO A 558 -30.03 -18.16 21.30
CA PRO A 558 -29.40 -17.69 20.11
C PRO A 558 -28.95 -16.23 20.24
N VAL A 559 -27.69 -15.92 19.83
CA VAL A 559 -27.13 -14.58 19.87
C VAL A 559 -27.03 -14.03 18.45
N MET A 560 -27.73 -12.92 18.23
CA MET A 560 -27.75 -12.22 16.94
C MET A 560 -26.64 -11.16 16.87
N LEU A 561 -26.25 -10.74 15.67
CA LEU A 561 -25.31 -9.63 15.49
C LEU A 561 -25.77 -8.36 16.20
N ALA A 562 -27.06 -8.04 16.11
CA ALA A 562 -27.67 -6.88 16.76
C ALA A 562 -27.53 -6.88 18.30
N ASP A 563 -27.42 -8.05 18.92
CA ASP A 563 -27.21 -8.19 20.36
C ASP A 563 -25.79 -7.79 20.81
N LEU A 564 -24.86 -7.82 19.87
CA LEU A 564 -23.42 -7.54 20.08
C LEU A 564 -23.02 -6.17 19.59
N TRP A 565 -23.75 -5.59 18.63
CA TRP A 565 -23.38 -4.33 17.98
C TRP A 565 -23.50 -3.14 18.92
N PRO A 566 -22.44 -2.33 19.12
CA PRO A 566 -22.53 -1.14 19.96
C PRO A 566 -23.25 -0.01 19.23
N SER A 567 -23.89 0.89 19.96
CA SER A 567 -24.39 2.16 19.40
C SER A 567 -23.24 3.13 19.12
N ASP A 568 -23.45 4.07 18.20
CA ASP A 568 -22.44 5.09 17.87
C ASP A 568 -22.07 5.94 19.09
N LEU A 569 -23.04 6.18 20.00
CA LEU A 569 -22.80 6.90 21.26
C LEU A 569 -21.84 6.13 22.18
N GLU A 570 -22.04 4.84 22.37
CA GLU A 570 -21.16 4.00 23.20
C GLU A 570 -19.73 3.98 22.63
N VAL A 571 -19.60 3.86 21.31
CA VAL A 571 -18.29 3.91 20.64
C VAL A 571 -17.64 5.27 20.86
N ALA A 572 -18.36 6.37 20.63
CA ALA A 572 -17.83 7.72 20.81
C ALA A 572 -17.41 8.03 22.26
N GLU A 573 -18.17 7.54 23.25
CA GLU A 573 -17.84 7.67 24.67
C GLU A 573 -16.58 6.88 25.02
N ALA A 574 -16.47 5.64 24.53
CA ALA A 574 -15.31 4.80 24.77
C ALA A 574 -14.04 5.37 24.12
N VAL A 575 -14.13 5.86 22.87
CA VAL A 575 -13.01 6.55 22.17
C VAL A 575 -12.57 7.77 22.98
N ARG A 576 -13.50 8.64 23.36
CA ARG A 576 -13.18 9.86 24.13
C ARG A 576 -12.54 9.57 25.49
N ALA A 577 -12.90 8.46 26.13
CA ALA A 577 -12.34 8.06 27.42
C ALA A 577 -10.96 7.40 27.31
N SER A 578 -10.64 6.79 26.17
CA SER A 578 -9.45 5.94 26.03
C SER A 578 -8.35 6.52 25.13
N VAL A 579 -8.67 7.30 24.11
CA VAL A 579 -7.67 7.88 23.19
C VAL A 579 -7.25 9.26 23.68
N THR A 580 -5.94 9.50 23.84
CA THR A 580 -5.42 10.80 24.32
C THR A 580 -4.20 11.25 23.52
N PRO A 581 -3.95 12.58 23.44
CA PRO A 581 -2.80 13.14 22.71
C PRO A 581 -1.44 12.65 23.24
N GLU A 582 -1.35 12.39 24.55
CA GLU A 582 -0.10 11.93 25.17
C GLU A 582 0.35 10.59 24.60
N MET A 583 -0.56 9.70 24.23
CA MET A 583 -0.22 8.41 23.61
C MET A 583 0.57 8.59 22.33
N PHE A 584 0.19 9.55 21.47
CA PHE A 584 0.91 9.85 20.24
C PHE A 584 2.29 10.44 20.52
N THR A 585 2.37 11.44 21.40
CA THR A 585 3.66 12.09 21.72
C THR A 585 4.62 11.11 22.40
N GLU A 586 4.17 10.26 23.30
CA GLU A 586 5.00 9.25 23.95
C GLU A 586 5.51 8.20 22.94
N ARG A 587 4.62 7.64 22.11
CA ARG A 587 5.01 6.60 21.15
C ARG A 587 5.93 7.09 20.04
N TYR A 588 5.72 8.32 19.59
CA TYR A 588 6.52 8.89 18.50
C TYR A 588 7.76 9.67 18.96
N SER A 589 7.94 9.94 20.27
CA SER A 589 9.15 10.60 20.79
C SER A 589 10.45 9.87 20.40
N ALA A 590 10.41 8.53 20.30
CA ALA A 590 11.54 7.67 19.97
C ALA A 590 11.31 6.91 18.63
N ALA A 591 10.54 7.49 17.71
CA ALA A 591 10.14 6.82 16.47
C ALA A 591 11.31 6.31 15.61
N PHE A 592 12.48 6.94 15.71
CA PHE A 592 13.69 6.59 14.93
C PHE A 592 14.73 5.83 15.71
N GLU A 593 14.53 5.59 17.02
CA GLU A 593 15.52 4.92 17.89
C GLU A 593 15.46 3.39 17.76
N GLY A 594 14.25 2.86 17.56
CA GLY A 594 13.98 1.42 17.47
C GLY A 594 14.07 0.68 18.80
N ASP A 595 13.82 -0.60 18.75
CA ASP A 595 13.89 -1.52 19.88
C ASP A 595 15.33 -2.00 20.14
N LYS A 596 15.50 -2.84 21.17
CA LYS A 596 16.79 -3.43 21.54
C LYS A 596 17.46 -4.22 20.38
N HIS A 597 16.66 -4.85 19.52
CA HIS A 597 17.18 -5.63 18.39
C HIS A 597 17.76 -4.71 17.32
N TRP A 598 17.03 -3.62 16.97
CA TRP A 598 17.51 -2.61 16.05
C TRP A 598 18.78 -1.90 16.54
N GLN A 599 18.80 -1.52 17.83
CA GLN A 599 19.95 -0.86 18.45
C GLN A 599 21.18 -1.76 18.51
N ALA A 600 21.01 -3.08 18.58
CA ALA A 600 22.08 -4.06 18.60
C ALA A 600 22.69 -4.36 17.21
N ILE A 601 22.09 -3.87 16.13
CA ILE A 601 22.66 -4.03 14.77
C ILE A 601 23.92 -3.20 14.65
N ASP A 602 25.07 -3.87 14.56
CA ASP A 602 26.38 -3.23 14.33
C ASP A 602 26.65 -3.14 12.82
N VAL A 603 26.97 -1.95 12.35
CA VAL A 603 27.26 -1.69 10.96
C VAL A 603 28.56 -0.93 10.80
N ALA A 604 29.32 -1.27 9.77
CA ALA A 604 30.53 -0.56 9.43
C ALA A 604 30.22 0.93 9.15
N GLN A 605 31.00 1.81 9.75
CA GLN A 605 30.93 3.24 9.44
C GLN A 605 31.69 3.52 8.15
N GLY A 606 31.12 4.33 7.27
CA GLY A 606 31.74 4.71 5.99
C GLY A 606 30.70 5.30 5.02
N GLU A 607 31.20 6.02 4.04
CA GLU A 607 30.39 6.63 3.00
C GLU A 607 29.90 5.62 1.96
N THR A 608 30.64 4.50 1.80
CA THR A 608 30.26 3.38 0.91
C THR A 608 29.83 2.18 1.73
N PHE A 609 28.93 1.37 1.18
CA PHE A 609 28.42 0.16 1.84
C PHE A 609 29.41 -1.01 1.70
N ALA A 610 29.59 -1.77 2.76
CA ALA A 610 30.46 -2.96 2.76
C ALA A 610 29.69 -4.17 2.20
N TRP A 611 29.72 -4.36 0.88
CA TRP A 611 29.01 -5.45 0.22
C TRP A 611 29.54 -6.83 0.63
N ASN A 612 28.65 -7.72 1.00
CA ASN A 612 28.95 -9.13 1.22
C ASN A 612 28.59 -9.95 -0.02
N ALA A 613 29.60 -10.47 -0.71
CA ALA A 613 29.40 -11.28 -1.91
C ALA A 613 28.66 -12.61 -1.66
N ALA A 614 28.61 -13.09 -0.41
CA ALA A 614 27.86 -14.28 -0.02
C ALA A 614 26.41 -13.99 0.39
N SER A 615 26.01 -12.70 0.50
CA SER A 615 24.66 -12.32 0.86
C SER A 615 23.64 -12.86 -0.14
N THR A 616 22.51 -13.35 0.39
CA THR A 616 21.36 -13.77 -0.41
C THR A 616 20.21 -12.77 -0.36
N TYR A 617 20.38 -11.65 0.36
CA TYR A 617 19.41 -10.56 0.47
C TYR A 617 19.85 -9.25 -0.16
N VAL A 618 21.13 -8.88 -0.01
CA VAL A 618 21.65 -7.58 -0.45
C VAL A 618 22.92 -7.79 -1.29
N ARG A 619 22.86 -7.42 -2.56
CA ARG A 619 24.01 -7.54 -3.47
C ARG A 619 24.17 -6.31 -4.31
N ARG A 620 25.43 -5.91 -4.57
CA ARG A 620 25.74 -4.81 -5.49
C ARG A 620 25.16 -5.12 -6.87
N PRO A 621 24.30 -4.27 -7.43
CA PRO A 621 23.72 -4.49 -8.75
C PRO A 621 24.74 -4.19 -9.87
N PRO A 622 24.68 -4.91 -11.01
CA PRO A 622 25.68 -4.77 -12.07
C PRO A 622 25.46 -3.56 -12.99
N PHE A 623 24.33 -2.86 -12.91
CA PHE A 623 24.01 -1.81 -13.89
C PHE A 623 24.85 -0.54 -13.75
N LEU A 624 25.58 -0.39 -12.68
CA LEU A 624 26.47 0.74 -12.41
C LEU A 624 27.96 0.33 -12.44
N GLU A 625 28.26 -0.91 -12.83
CA GLU A 625 29.62 -1.39 -12.99
C GLU A 625 30.22 -0.91 -14.32
N ASN A 626 31.50 -0.57 -14.32
CA ASN A 626 32.26 -0.16 -15.51
C ASN A 626 31.64 1.03 -16.27
N LEU A 627 31.05 1.98 -15.55
CA LEU A 627 30.53 3.20 -16.16
C LEU A 627 31.64 4.01 -16.82
N SER A 628 31.36 4.50 -18.05
CA SER A 628 32.22 5.46 -18.74
C SER A 628 31.74 6.89 -18.44
N PRO A 629 32.67 7.85 -18.25
CA PRO A 629 32.32 9.27 -18.23
C PRO A 629 31.64 9.77 -19.50
N GLU A 630 31.92 9.10 -20.63
CA GLU A 630 31.31 9.42 -21.93
C GLU A 630 30.03 8.58 -22.12
N PRO A 631 28.90 9.20 -22.52
CA PRO A 631 27.67 8.47 -22.82
C PRO A 631 27.88 7.43 -23.93
N SER A 632 27.28 6.26 -23.79
CA SER A 632 27.30 5.25 -24.86
C SER A 632 26.49 5.73 -26.07
N ILE A 633 26.97 5.37 -27.29
CA ILE A 633 26.26 5.65 -28.52
C ILE A 633 25.02 4.73 -28.60
N ILE A 634 23.90 5.25 -29.07
CA ILE A 634 22.72 4.45 -29.36
C ILE A 634 23.01 3.65 -30.64
N GLU A 635 22.87 2.34 -30.54
CA GLU A 635 23.10 1.40 -31.64
C GLU A 635 21.80 0.71 -32.05
N ASP A 636 21.72 0.30 -33.33
CA ASP A 636 20.61 -0.52 -33.83
C ASP A 636 20.60 -1.89 -33.15
N ILE A 637 19.40 -2.42 -32.90
CA ILE A 637 19.21 -3.77 -32.37
C ILE A 637 19.11 -4.72 -33.59
N LEU A 638 20.16 -5.50 -33.80
CA LEU A 638 20.25 -6.41 -34.95
C LEU A 638 20.14 -7.88 -34.49
N ASP A 639 19.53 -8.71 -35.35
CA ASP A 639 19.41 -10.17 -35.15
C ASP A 639 18.78 -10.61 -33.79
N ALA A 640 17.93 -9.77 -33.19
CA ALA A 640 17.27 -10.06 -31.94
C ALA A 640 16.35 -11.28 -32.01
N ARG A 641 16.25 -12.00 -30.91
CA ARG A 641 15.29 -13.10 -30.72
C ARG A 641 14.15 -12.68 -29.77
N ILE A 642 12.96 -13.25 -30.00
CA ILE A 642 11.82 -13.05 -29.14
C ILE A 642 11.98 -13.96 -27.91
N LEU A 643 12.12 -13.38 -26.73
CA LEU A 643 12.17 -14.13 -25.46
C LEU A 643 10.79 -14.54 -25.00
N ALA A 644 9.81 -13.66 -25.14
CA ALA A 644 8.42 -13.91 -24.77
C ALA A 644 7.46 -13.15 -25.69
N LYS A 645 6.32 -13.79 -26.01
CA LYS A 645 5.16 -13.17 -26.64
C LYS A 645 3.97 -13.33 -25.71
N LEU A 646 3.54 -12.20 -25.16
CA LEU A 646 2.58 -12.15 -24.05
C LEU A 646 1.25 -11.53 -24.51
N GLY A 647 0.15 -11.96 -23.93
CA GLY A 647 -1.18 -11.44 -24.20
C GLY A 647 -1.46 -10.10 -23.51
N ASN A 648 -2.74 -9.75 -23.40
CA ASN A 648 -3.23 -8.54 -22.74
C ASN A 648 -3.15 -8.66 -21.21
N SER A 649 -3.17 -7.52 -20.53
CA SER A 649 -3.26 -7.37 -19.08
C SER A 649 -2.13 -8.09 -18.30
N VAL A 650 -0.92 -8.02 -18.84
CA VAL A 650 0.28 -8.52 -18.17
C VAL A 650 0.74 -7.47 -17.15
N THR A 651 0.35 -7.65 -15.90
CA THR A 651 0.63 -6.70 -14.82
C THR A 651 2.07 -6.78 -14.34
N THR A 652 2.48 -5.80 -13.54
CA THR A 652 3.79 -5.81 -12.86
C THR A 652 3.98 -7.03 -11.94
N ASP A 653 2.89 -7.63 -11.41
CA ASP A 653 2.94 -8.89 -10.66
C ASP A 653 3.31 -10.10 -11.54
N HIS A 654 2.94 -10.08 -12.82
CA HIS A 654 3.36 -11.10 -13.78
C HIS A 654 4.83 -10.95 -14.16
N ILE A 655 5.31 -9.72 -14.30
CA ILE A 655 6.68 -9.42 -14.71
C ILE A 655 7.66 -9.60 -13.55
N SER A 656 7.35 -9.04 -12.39
CA SER A 656 8.18 -9.08 -11.18
C SER A 656 7.35 -9.51 -9.97
N PRO A 657 7.24 -10.81 -9.69
CA PRO A 657 6.45 -11.32 -8.60
C PRO A 657 6.98 -10.87 -7.23
N ALA A 658 6.08 -10.76 -6.24
CA ALA A 658 6.42 -10.40 -4.87
C ALA A 658 6.21 -11.55 -3.87
N GLY A 659 5.47 -12.58 -4.26
CA GLY A 659 5.08 -13.70 -3.41
C GLY A 659 6.20 -14.70 -3.10
N ASN A 660 5.82 -15.85 -2.54
CA ASN A 660 6.72 -16.90 -2.10
C ASN A 660 7.56 -17.48 -3.25
N ILE A 661 8.80 -17.83 -2.94
CA ILE A 661 9.75 -18.47 -3.85
C ILE A 661 9.60 -19.99 -3.72
N ARG A 662 9.40 -20.69 -4.84
CA ARG A 662 9.35 -22.18 -4.87
C ARG A 662 10.75 -22.75 -5.03
N GLY A 663 10.99 -23.95 -4.43
CA GLY A 663 12.31 -24.60 -4.48
C GLY A 663 12.74 -25.09 -5.88
N ASN A 664 11.78 -25.37 -6.74
CA ASN A 664 11.97 -25.94 -8.10
C ASN A 664 11.90 -24.89 -9.21
N VAL A 665 12.26 -23.66 -8.93
CA VAL A 665 12.38 -22.57 -9.91
C VAL A 665 13.80 -21.97 -9.83
N PRO A 666 14.28 -21.30 -10.88
CA PRO A 666 15.66 -20.79 -10.90
C PRO A 666 16.07 -19.95 -9.69
N ALA A 667 15.16 -19.16 -9.13
CA ALA A 667 15.43 -18.39 -7.91
C ALA A 667 15.55 -19.29 -6.67
N GLY A 668 14.72 -20.33 -6.55
CA GLY A 668 14.80 -21.29 -5.45
C GLY A 668 16.07 -22.15 -5.51
N GLU A 669 16.44 -22.59 -6.70
CA GLU A 669 17.69 -23.34 -6.92
C GLU A 669 18.92 -22.49 -6.53
N TYR A 670 18.94 -21.23 -6.95
CA TYR A 670 19.98 -20.27 -6.55
C TYR A 670 20.09 -20.12 -5.02
N LEU A 671 18.96 -20.04 -4.33
CA LEU A 671 18.96 -19.94 -2.86
C LEU A 671 19.43 -21.23 -2.19
N ILE A 672 19.05 -22.39 -2.70
CA ILE A 672 19.54 -23.71 -2.22
C ILE A 672 21.05 -23.83 -2.39
N ASP A 673 21.57 -23.46 -3.56
CA ASP A 673 22.98 -23.44 -3.87
C ASP A 673 23.75 -22.47 -2.94
N GLY A 674 23.10 -21.37 -2.54
CA GLY A 674 23.59 -20.43 -1.53
C GLY A 674 23.44 -20.91 -0.08
N GLY A 675 22.95 -22.14 0.14
CA GLY A 675 22.80 -22.74 1.48
C GLY A 675 21.54 -22.31 2.24
N VAL A 676 20.58 -21.63 1.58
CA VAL A 676 19.30 -21.23 2.21
C VAL A 676 18.32 -22.37 2.16
N THR A 677 17.72 -22.71 3.31
CA THR A 677 16.70 -23.76 3.36
C THR A 677 15.34 -23.25 2.84
N PRO A 678 14.47 -24.09 2.25
CA PRO A 678 13.18 -23.63 1.72
C PRO A 678 12.29 -22.91 2.73
N VAL A 679 12.37 -23.21 4.01
CA VAL A 679 11.63 -22.52 5.08
C VAL A 679 12.10 -21.08 5.29
N ASP A 680 13.35 -20.78 4.89
CA ASP A 680 13.99 -19.47 5.04
C ASP A 680 14.06 -18.69 3.72
N PHE A 681 13.44 -19.18 2.65
CA PHE A 681 13.43 -18.50 1.35
C PHE A 681 12.80 -17.11 1.45
N ASN A 682 11.82 -16.95 2.35
CA ASN A 682 11.02 -15.75 2.42
C ASN A 682 10.32 -15.49 1.06
N SER A 683 10.18 -14.23 0.63
CA SER A 683 9.47 -13.91 -0.60
C SER A 683 10.38 -13.17 -1.60
N TYR A 684 9.97 -13.09 -2.86
CA TYR A 684 10.61 -12.21 -3.84
C TYR A 684 10.61 -10.75 -3.35
N GLY A 685 9.53 -10.31 -2.69
CA GLY A 685 9.44 -8.95 -2.12
C GLY A 685 10.58 -8.62 -1.15
N THR A 686 10.89 -9.52 -0.24
CA THR A 686 11.95 -9.32 0.75
C THR A 686 13.36 -9.43 0.17
N ARG A 687 13.53 -10.03 -1.02
CA ARG A 687 14.83 -10.23 -1.68
C ARG A 687 15.10 -9.25 -2.82
N ARG A 688 14.30 -8.19 -2.94
CA ARG A 688 14.47 -7.15 -3.98
C ARG A 688 15.82 -6.43 -3.95
N GLY A 689 16.55 -6.48 -2.84
CA GLY A 689 17.94 -6.01 -2.73
C GLY A 689 18.97 -6.95 -3.39
N ASN A 690 18.56 -8.10 -3.92
CA ASN A 690 19.44 -9.06 -4.57
C ASN A 690 19.04 -9.26 -6.04
N HIS A 691 19.78 -8.65 -6.96
CA HIS A 691 19.52 -8.74 -8.40
C HIS A 691 19.55 -10.17 -8.94
N GLU A 692 20.35 -11.08 -8.37
CA GLU A 692 20.43 -12.48 -8.78
C GLU A 692 19.12 -13.23 -8.52
N VAL A 693 18.47 -12.99 -7.40
CA VAL A 693 17.15 -13.56 -7.12
C VAL A 693 16.10 -12.93 -8.03
N MET A 694 16.14 -11.60 -8.19
CA MET A 694 15.11 -10.88 -8.92
C MET A 694 15.13 -11.14 -10.43
N MET A 695 16.31 -11.23 -11.06
CA MET A 695 16.38 -11.59 -12.47
C MET A 695 15.89 -13.02 -12.74
N ARG A 696 16.11 -13.96 -11.80
CA ARG A 696 15.60 -15.34 -11.87
C ARG A 696 14.09 -15.41 -11.64
N GLY A 697 13.55 -14.45 -10.90
CA GLY A 697 12.12 -14.28 -10.66
C GLY A 697 11.38 -13.51 -11.76
N THR A 698 12.10 -12.83 -12.63
CA THR A 698 11.49 -12.03 -13.70
C THR A 698 10.74 -12.94 -14.67
N PHE A 699 9.45 -12.66 -14.87
CA PHE A 699 8.47 -13.48 -15.61
C PHE A 699 8.22 -14.87 -15.01
N ALA A 700 8.58 -15.15 -13.77
CA ALA A 700 8.36 -16.44 -13.11
C ALA A 700 6.98 -16.57 -12.43
N ASN A 701 6.05 -15.64 -12.66
CA ASN A 701 4.69 -15.74 -12.11
C ASN A 701 4.01 -17.03 -12.58
N VAL A 702 3.43 -17.76 -11.65
CA VAL A 702 2.83 -19.09 -11.90
C VAL A 702 1.66 -19.09 -12.88
N ARG A 703 1.05 -17.94 -13.15
CA ARG A 703 -0.09 -17.75 -14.08
C ARG A 703 0.33 -17.14 -15.41
N LEU A 704 1.61 -16.79 -15.57
CA LEU A 704 2.08 -16.21 -16.83
C LEU A 704 1.92 -17.23 -17.97
N ARG A 705 1.32 -16.79 -19.06
CA ARG A 705 1.20 -17.56 -20.29
C ARG A 705 2.01 -16.91 -21.38
N ASN A 706 2.84 -17.70 -22.03
CA ASN A 706 3.68 -17.25 -23.15
C ASN A 706 3.24 -17.98 -24.43
N GLU A 707 2.83 -17.21 -25.44
CA GLU A 707 2.36 -17.76 -26.72
C GLU A 707 3.48 -18.51 -27.49
N LEU A 708 4.76 -18.29 -27.17
CA LEU A 708 5.87 -19.07 -27.71
C LEU A 708 5.90 -20.51 -27.16
N ALA A 709 5.32 -20.74 -25.98
CA ALA A 709 5.25 -22.07 -25.37
C ALA A 709 3.77 -22.41 -25.05
N PRO A 710 2.94 -22.62 -26.08
CA PRO A 710 1.50 -22.80 -25.91
C PRO A 710 1.18 -24.03 -25.06
N GLY A 711 0.20 -23.87 -24.16
CA GLY A 711 -0.22 -24.91 -23.22
C GLY A 711 0.60 -24.99 -21.93
N THR A 712 1.60 -24.11 -21.76
CA THR A 712 2.37 -23.98 -20.52
C THR A 712 1.94 -22.76 -19.71
N GLU A 713 2.23 -22.79 -18.41
CA GLU A 713 2.09 -21.69 -17.45
C GLU A 713 3.36 -21.55 -16.62
N GLY A 714 3.58 -20.39 -15.99
CA GLY A 714 4.63 -20.23 -14.99
C GLY A 714 6.00 -19.87 -15.52
N GLY A 715 6.09 -18.95 -16.48
CA GLY A 715 7.36 -18.41 -16.93
C GLY A 715 8.16 -19.34 -17.82
N ARG A 716 7.49 -20.07 -18.71
CA ARG A 716 8.08 -20.96 -19.71
C ARG A 716 8.22 -20.27 -21.06
N THR A 717 9.24 -20.65 -21.82
CA THR A 717 9.46 -20.19 -23.20
C THR A 717 10.12 -21.28 -24.06
N LEU A 718 10.15 -21.06 -25.37
CA LEU A 718 10.96 -21.85 -26.29
C LEU A 718 12.25 -21.11 -26.63
N LYS A 719 13.39 -21.74 -26.38
CA LYS A 719 14.68 -21.24 -26.88
C LYS A 719 14.82 -21.65 -28.35
N LEU A 720 14.91 -20.66 -29.21
CA LEU A 720 15.05 -20.81 -30.65
C LEU A 720 16.52 -20.69 -31.06
N PRO A 721 16.97 -21.36 -32.15
CA PRO A 721 16.18 -22.16 -33.08
C PRO A 721 15.96 -23.63 -32.68
N GLU A 722 16.45 -24.05 -31.50
CA GLU A 722 16.42 -25.46 -31.06
C GLU A 722 15.04 -25.97 -30.65
N ASP A 723 14.04 -25.10 -30.58
CA ASP A 723 12.67 -25.40 -30.08
C ASP A 723 12.66 -26.07 -28.70
N LEU A 724 13.58 -25.67 -27.81
CA LEU A 724 13.74 -26.27 -26.50
C LEU A 724 12.97 -25.51 -25.45
N GLU A 725 11.95 -26.15 -24.86
CA GLU A 725 11.17 -25.60 -23.76
C GLU A 725 11.98 -25.52 -22.47
N MET A 726 12.03 -24.33 -21.85
CA MET A 726 12.71 -24.11 -20.58
C MET A 726 12.13 -22.88 -19.83
N SER A 727 12.69 -22.54 -18.67
CA SER A 727 12.34 -21.29 -18.01
C SER A 727 12.78 -20.08 -18.85
N ILE A 728 12.08 -18.94 -18.72
CA ILE A 728 12.46 -17.69 -19.38
C ILE A 728 13.88 -17.29 -18.97
N TYR A 729 14.23 -17.46 -17.69
CA TYR A 729 15.58 -17.19 -17.19
C TYR A 729 16.64 -18.05 -17.88
N ASP A 730 16.47 -19.36 -17.94
CA ASP A 730 17.46 -20.26 -18.55
C ASP A 730 17.64 -19.97 -20.03
N ALA A 731 16.55 -19.66 -20.73
CA ALA A 731 16.61 -19.27 -22.14
C ALA A 731 17.40 -17.97 -22.32
N ALA A 732 17.12 -16.95 -21.48
CA ALA A 732 17.83 -15.67 -21.50
C ALA A 732 19.33 -15.85 -21.25
N MET A 733 19.73 -16.71 -20.29
CA MET A 733 21.14 -16.96 -20.01
C MET A 733 21.85 -17.69 -21.18
N ARG A 734 21.16 -18.58 -21.89
CA ARG A 734 21.72 -19.19 -23.10
C ARG A 734 21.91 -18.17 -24.23
N TYR A 735 20.93 -17.31 -24.46
CA TYR A 735 21.06 -16.22 -25.42
C TYR A 735 22.17 -15.22 -25.05
N ALA A 736 22.36 -14.96 -23.76
CA ALA A 736 23.45 -14.11 -23.28
C ALA A 736 24.84 -14.71 -23.63
N ILE A 737 25.02 -16.03 -23.47
CA ILE A 737 26.27 -16.74 -23.88
C ILE A 737 26.46 -16.64 -25.40
N GLU A 738 25.38 -16.63 -26.18
CA GLU A 738 25.38 -16.50 -27.65
C GLU A 738 25.48 -15.02 -28.10
N GLU A 739 25.58 -14.08 -27.18
CA GLU A 739 25.57 -12.61 -27.41
C GLU A 739 24.36 -12.16 -28.25
N THR A 740 23.23 -12.86 -28.14
CA THR A 740 22.02 -12.59 -28.92
C THR A 740 21.11 -11.62 -28.18
N PRO A 741 20.81 -10.42 -28.73
CA PRO A 741 19.89 -9.48 -28.12
C PRO A 741 18.45 -10.02 -28.10
N LEU A 742 17.69 -9.62 -27.08
CA LEU A 742 16.34 -10.12 -26.86
C LEU A 742 15.30 -9.01 -26.97
N ILE A 743 14.10 -9.38 -27.42
CA ILE A 743 12.91 -8.51 -27.42
C ILE A 743 11.71 -9.26 -26.83
N ILE A 744 10.74 -8.49 -26.34
CA ILE A 744 9.46 -8.99 -25.83
C ILE A 744 8.33 -8.31 -26.59
N PHE A 745 7.29 -9.07 -26.93
CA PHE A 745 6.03 -8.55 -27.40
C PHE A 745 4.95 -8.73 -26.35
N GLY A 746 4.14 -7.69 -26.09
CA GLY A 746 2.99 -7.72 -25.20
C GLY A 746 1.75 -7.13 -25.87
N GLY A 747 0.58 -7.46 -25.31
CA GLY A 747 -0.69 -6.90 -25.75
C GLY A 747 -1.02 -5.57 -25.04
N LYS A 748 -2.31 -5.33 -24.84
CA LYS A 748 -2.84 -4.13 -24.16
C LYS A 748 -2.61 -4.23 -22.65
N GLU A 749 -2.47 -3.06 -22.02
CA GLU A 749 -2.31 -2.93 -20.55
C GLU A 749 -1.08 -3.67 -20.01
N TYR A 750 0.03 -3.68 -20.75
CA TYR A 750 1.28 -4.27 -20.29
C TYR A 750 1.91 -3.41 -19.20
N GLY A 751 2.33 -4.03 -18.10
CA GLY A 751 2.96 -3.34 -16.97
C GLY A 751 1.99 -2.56 -16.07
N SER A 752 0.68 -2.76 -16.23
CA SER A 752 -0.33 -2.18 -15.33
C SER A 752 -0.21 -2.73 -13.90
N GLY A 753 -0.75 -2.00 -12.92
CA GLY A 753 -0.71 -2.37 -11.51
C GLY A 753 0.26 -1.52 -10.69
N SER A 754 0.77 -2.05 -9.57
CA SER A 754 1.68 -1.31 -8.69
C SER A 754 3.03 -1.08 -9.38
N SER A 755 3.58 0.13 -9.21
CA SER A 755 4.89 0.50 -9.77
C SER A 755 6.00 -0.38 -9.16
N ARG A 756 6.74 -1.07 -10.03
CA ARG A 756 7.85 -1.94 -9.63
C ARG A 756 9.04 -1.74 -10.56
N ASP A 757 10.08 -1.16 -10.01
CA ASP A 757 11.38 -0.97 -10.70
C ASP A 757 11.95 -2.27 -11.26
N TRP A 758 11.80 -3.39 -10.55
CA TRP A 758 12.24 -4.70 -11.01
C TRP A 758 11.51 -5.23 -12.25
N ALA A 759 10.34 -4.68 -12.61
CA ALA A 759 9.72 -5.00 -13.89
C ALA A 759 10.58 -4.48 -15.06
N ALA A 760 11.28 -3.38 -14.89
CA ALA A 760 12.24 -2.85 -15.86
C ALA A 760 13.66 -3.43 -15.65
N LYS A 761 14.21 -3.34 -14.42
CA LYS A 761 15.56 -3.80 -14.07
C LYS A 761 15.77 -5.28 -14.37
N GLY A 762 14.85 -6.15 -13.94
CA GLY A 762 14.92 -7.59 -14.18
C GLY A 762 14.84 -7.92 -15.68
N THR A 763 13.94 -7.28 -16.39
CA THR A 763 13.80 -7.42 -17.86
C THR A 763 15.11 -7.04 -18.57
N LYS A 764 15.73 -5.92 -18.20
CA LYS A 764 17.02 -5.49 -18.73
C LYS A 764 18.14 -6.51 -18.43
N LEU A 765 18.19 -7.05 -17.21
CA LEU A 765 19.21 -8.02 -16.79
C LEU A 765 19.07 -9.37 -17.53
N LEU A 766 17.90 -9.72 -18.02
CA LEU A 766 17.70 -10.86 -18.90
C LEU A 766 18.23 -10.64 -20.34
N GLY A 767 18.80 -9.46 -20.66
CA GLY A 767 19.32 -9.14 -21.99
C GLY A 767 18.26 -8.59 -22.95
N VAL A 768 17.07 -8.23 -22.45
CA VAL A 768 16.01 -7.63 -23.28
C VAL A 768 16.39 -6.19 -23.62
N ARG A 769 16.41 -5.87 -24.91
CA ARG A 769 16.77 -4.56 -25.45
C ARG A 769 15.56 -3.69 -25.77
N ALA A 770 14.42 -4.32 -26.05
CA ALA A 770 13.16 -3.63 -26.33
C ALA A 770 11.95 -4.46 -25.90
N VAL A 771 10.93 -3.77 -25.43
CA VAL A 771 9.60 -4.31 -25.16
C VAL A 771 8.61 -3.57 -26.06
N ILE A 772 7.89 -4.31 -26.87
CA ILE A 772 6.95 -3.77 -27.87
C ILE A 772 5.54 -4.21 -27.47
N VAL A 773 4.67 -3.26 -27.20
CA VAL A 773 3.33 -3.52 -26.66
C VAL A 773 2.26 -2.76 -27.44
N GLU A 774 0.99 -3.20 -27.32
CA GLU A 774 -0.13 -2.46 -27.90
C GLU A 774 -0.47 -1.21 -27.05
N SER A 775 -0.37 -1.31 -25.71
CA SER A 775 -0.51 -0.20 -24.77
C SER A 775 0.06 -0.55 -23.40
#